data_8e27d83b0518de4c6d54d76474c3a36d
#
_entry.id   8e27d83b0518de4c6d54d76474c3a36d
#
_cell.length_a   1.000
_cell.length_b   1.000
_cell.length_c   1.000
_cell.angle_alpha   90.00
_cell.angle_beta   90.00
_cell.angle_gamma   90.00
#
_symmetry.space_group_name_H-M   'P 1'
#
loop_
_entity.id
_entity.type
_entity.pdbx_description
1 polymer ?
#
loop_
_entity_poly.entity_id
_entity_poly.type
_entity_poly.pdbx_seq_one_letter_code
_entity_poly.pdbx_strand_id
1 'polypeptide(L)'
;MESATLPFQQIELQLNERVQDLLSRLTLDEKVSLMPQYQAAIERLGVGGYKHGTEGAHGISWLGKATSFPQPSGLACTWNPELLQRIGEAIGDEARAFYRKNPTVNGLTLWAPTVDMERDPRWGRTEEAYGEDPELTGRLSTSLVKGIQGDHPKYLKAVATLKHFLGNNNEIDRGVASSSIDPRNMREYYLEAFKPAFKEGGAQSMMTAYNSVNGVPVILHPAVMEIVKGEWEMDGFIVSDAGDLFGIVKDHKYYESFAQSMAESIKNGIDSVTEETEETIKVIHQALNEGLLTEADLDRALFNTFRVRFRLGEFDPEEGNPYAAIDDSVILSKKHSELSLEAAKQSIVLLKNDNNTLPLSKTELSKVALIGPLADEAFRDWYSGTLAYGVTPLQGVTKKLAGKQVAFESGDDRIILTSAASGKAVGMTGEDGRLAVLHDVPERGELFRHTAWGWTANTLEATSRGQYVTLNDSETLTASADEIYGWYVKESLNLVPEDGGAVSLRTWNDKLISINAEDGTLQVGDQDAVAQAREFNKTVIVNGVEAAVQAAKVAEVAVVFVGNHPLLNGKEEIDRPDIVLPEEQERLVKAVYEANPNTVVVIVGSYPISSTWMDENIPAVLYTSHSGQELGNAVADVLFGDYSPSGKLNMTWYRSVDQLPDLMDYDIIKGKRTYMYFDGEPLYPFGHGLSYAQVVYRKLSLAEELLKQDGTIKLTVDVENTGSVASDEVVQFYIHALSSRVKRPLKQLKGFEKIHLAAGQTQTVAFTLPVAELAFWDVTREQYCVETGEYEILIGRSSGDIQLTGRVQVQGETVPPRDLYHTVKAENYDDYEKVFLDECKAGGASIHPTADGAWIAFKDAAFAQGAGEFQGLVSSAKGGSVEIRTGGPAGKLAGTLVIPAGGTLQEWKSLSVPVIMEAGNTDVYLIFRGEVLLSRFHFSA
;
A
#
# COMPACT_ATOMS: atom_id res chain seq x y z
N MET A 1 -28.55 36.33 -33.22
CA MET A 1 -27.96 35.23 -34.01
C MET A 1 -27.81 34.09 -33.01
N GLU A 2 -28.59 33.05 -33.13
CA GLU A 2 -28.32 31.83 -32.36
C GLU A 2 -26.90 31.35 -32.74
N SER A 3 -26.02 31.27 -31.80
CA SER A 3 -24.69 30.68 -32.00
C SER A 3 -24.93 29.26 -32.49
N ALA A 4 -24.47 28.93 -33.69
CA ALA A 4 -24.58 27.56 -34.19
C ALA A 4 -23.86 26.62 -33.19
N THR A 5 -24.56 25.61 -32.68
CA THR A 5 -23.99 24.61 -31.79
C THR A 5 -22.76 23.96 -32.45
N LEU A 6 -21.62 24.04 -31.83
CA LEU A 6 -20.37 23.47 -32.36
C LEU A 6 -20.46 21.91 -32.38
N PRO A 7 -19.81 21.21 -33.34
CA PRO A 7 -19.88 19.76 -33.43
C PRO A 7 -19.52 19.04 -32.13
N PHE A 8 -18.53 19.48 -31.37
CA PHE A 8 -18.19 18.84 -30.10
C PHE A 8 -19.32 18.94 -29.05
N GLN A 9 -20.23 19.88 -29.16
CA GLN A 9 -21.41 20.07 -28.30
C GLN A 9 -22.64 19.25 -28.75
N GLN A 10 -22.56 18.58 -29.90
CA GLN A 10 -23.68 17.78 -30.42
C GLN A 10 -23.63 16.36 -29.87
N ILE A 11 -24.61 16.02 -29.03
CA ILE A 11 -24.66 14.74 -28.30
C ILE A 11 -24.93 13.52 -29.18
N GLU A 12 -25.39 13.73 -30.40
CA GLU A 12 -25.67 12.69 -31.39
C GLU A 12 -24.39 12.20 -32.12
N LEU A 13 -23.32 12.99 -32.10
CA LEU A 13 -22.04 12.59 -32.68
C LEU A 13 -21.31 11.61 -31.78
N GLN A 14 -20.48 10.78 -32.41
CA GLN A 14 -19.64 9.82 -31.70
C GLN A 14 -18.63 10.53 -30.80
N LEU A 15 -18.34 9.96 -29.62
CA LEU A 15 -17.45 10.53 -28.61
C LEU A 15 -16.11 10.98 -29.22
N ASN A 16 -15.46 10.12 -29.99
CA ASN A 16 -14.15 10.43 -30.58
C ASN A 16 -14.21 11.57 -31.60
N GLU A 17 -15.30 11.67 -32.37
CA GLU A 17 -15.51 12.78 -33.32
C GLU A 17 -15.66 14.11 -32.57
N ARG A 18 -16.39 14.12 -31.46
CA ARG A 18 -16.57 15.30 -30.61
C ARG A 18 -15.25 15.76 -30.01
N VAL A 19 -14.45 14.83 -29.48
CA VAL A 19 -13.13 15.15 -28.90
C VAL A 19 -12.19 15.70 -29.97
N GLN A 20 -12.12 15.09 -31.14
CA GLN A 20 -11.32 15.56 -32.26
C GLN A 20 -11.73 16.96 -32.75
N ASP A 21 -13.05 17.25 -32.84
CA ASP A 21 -13.53 18.58 -33.18
C ASP A 21 -13.08 19.63 -32.15
N LEU A 22 -13.21 19.34 -30.86
CA LEU A 22 -12.72 20.24 -29.80
C LEU A 22 -11.22 20.52 -29.93
N LEU A 23 -10.39 19.46 -30.04
CA LEU A 23 -8.94 19.59 -30.14
C LEU A 23 -8.52 20.41 -31.38
N SER A 24 -9.20 20.22 -32.51
CA SER A 24 -8.91 20.96 -33.73
C SER A 24 -9.18 22.47 -33.61
N ARG A 25 -9.92 22.90 -32.60
CA ARG A 25 -10.25 24.31 -32.32
C ARG A 25 -9.30 24.96 -31.36
N LEU A 26 -8.50 24.21 -30.62
CA LEU A 26 -7.55 24.73 -29.65
C LEU A 26 -6.31 25.26 -30.35
N THR A 27 -5.82 26.39 -29.88
CA THR A 27 -4.49 26.89 -30.24
C THR A 27 -3.40 26.10 -29.51
N LEU A 28 -2.14 26.17 -29.98
CA LEU A 28 -1.03 25.48 -29.31
C LEU A 28 -0.87 25.93 -27.86
N ASP A 29 -0.97 27.24 -27.58
CA ASP A 29 -0.87 27.78 -26.22
C ASP A 29 -2.01 27.26 -25.30
N GLU A 30 -3.22 27.14 -25.84
CA GLU A 30 -4.34 26.57 -25.12
C GLU A 30 -4.10 25.06 -24.82
N LYS A 31 -3.57 24.30 -25.78
CA LYS A 31 -3.18 22.89 -25.58
C LYS A 31 -2.15 22.76 -24.48
N VAL A 32 -1.12 23.62 -24.48
CA VAL A 32 -0.11 23.63 -23.42
C VAL A 32 -0.72 23.93 -22.04
N SER A 33 -1.66 24.89 -21.95
CA SER A 33 -2.33 25.24 -20.68
C SER A 33 -3.27 24.16 -20.14
N LEU A 34 -3.58 23.15 -20.94
CA LEU A 34 -4.43 22.00 -20.59
C LEU A 34 -3.64 20.74 -20.20
N MET A 35 -2.29 20.77 -20.28
CA MET A 35 -1.45 19.62 -19.87
C MET A 35 -1.24 19.50 -18.36
N PRO A 36 -1.17 20.60 -17.57
CA PRO A 36 -1.05 20.49 -16.11
C PRO A 36 -2.27 19.83 -15.48
N GLN A 37 -2.10 19.31 -14.27
CA GLN A 37 -3.18 18.81 -13.42
C GLN A 37 -4.34 19.82 -13.29
N TYR A 38 -4.03 21.09 -13.13
CA TYR A 38 -4.99 22.20 -13.13
C TYR A 38 -5.15 22.74 -14.55
N GLN A 39 -6.10 22.16 -15.28
CA GLN A 39 -6.40 22.57 -16.65
C GLN A 39 -7.08 23.94 -16.71
N ALA A 40 -6.58 24.84 -17.52
CA ALA A 40 -7.13 26.17 -17.69
C ALA A 40 -8.53 26.16 -18.32
N ALA A 41 -9.32 27.20 -18.06
CA ALA A 41 -10.57 27.42 -18.78
C ALA A 41 -10.27 27.99 -20.19
N ILE A 42 -11.02 27.52 -21.20
CA ILE A 42 -10.99 28.04 -22.57
C ILE A 42 -12.33 28.71 -22.85
N GLU A 43 -12.48 29.93 -22.35
CA GLU A 43 -13.76 30.66 -22.32
C GLU A 43 -14.40 30.81 -23.70
N ARG A 44 -13.60 31.05 -24.76
CA ARG A 44 -14.12 31.23 -26.16
C ARG A 44 -14.80 29.98 -26.72
N LEU A 45 -14.52 28.78 -26.13
CA LEU A 45 -15.14 27.51 -26.50
C LEU A 45 -16.13 27.00 -25.43
N GLY A 46 -16.28 27.72 -24.32
CA GLY A 46 -17.12 27.31 -23.21
C GLY A 46 -16.58 26.09 -22.47
N VAL A 47 -15.28 25.84 -22.50
CA VAL A 47 -14.61 24.78 -21.75
C VAL A 47 -14.24 25.33 -20.38
N GLY A 48 -14.77 24.73 -19.31
CA GLY A 48 -14.43 25.09 -17.94
C GLY A 48 -13.03 24.66 -17.52
N GLY A 49 -12.46 25.34 -16.51
CA GLY A 49 -11.27 24.85 -15.84
C GLY A 49 -11.57 23.53 -15.13
N TYR A 50 -10.59 22.64 -15.05
CA TYR A 50 -10.78 21.32 -14.43
C TYR A 50 -9.51 20.87 -13.72
N LYS A 51 -9.66 20.25 -12.54
CA LYS A 51 -8.55 19.64 -11.81
C LYS A 51 -8.59 18.11 -11.94
N HIS A 52 -7.51 17.50 -12.44
CA HIS A 52 -7.29 16.08 -12.35
C HIS A 52 -6.65 15.75 -11.00
N GLY A 53 -7.40 15.14 -10.10
CA GLY A 53 -6.90 14.70 -8.81
C GLY A 53 -7.71 15.22 -7.62
N THR A 54 -8.40 14.30 -7.01
CA THR A 54 -9.12 14.46 -5.73
C THR A 54 -8.83 13.22 -4.92
N GLU A 55 -8.42 13.36 -3.67
CA GLU A 55 -8.15 12.20 -2.83
C GLU A 55 -9.45 11.52 -2.41
N GLY A 56 -9.44 10.19 -2.49
CA GLY A 56 -10.63 9.38 -2.25
C GLY A 56 -10.31 7.95 -1.82
N ALA A 57 -9.18 7.72 -1.11
CA ALA A 57 -8.71 6.40 -0.72
C ALA A 57 -9.75 5.62 0.12
N HIS A 58 -10.37 6.28 1.11
CA HIS A 58 -11.45 5.72 1.94
C HIS A 58 -12.49 6.76 2.36
N GLY A 59 -12.81 7.66 1.47
CA GLY A 59 -13.69 8.82 1.59
C GLY A 59 -13.09 10.02 0.90
N ILE A 60 -13.91 11.03 0.59
CA ILE A 60 -13.41 12.26 -0.04
C ILE A 60 -12.60 13.08 0.96
N SER A 61 -11.34 13.37 0.63
CA SER A 61 -10.41 14.09 1.48
C SER A 61 -10.16 15.51 0.99
N TRP A 62 -9.92 16.42 1.95
CA TRP A 62 -9.48 17.82 1.79
C TRP A 62 -10.44 18.77 1.08
N LEU A 63 -11.64 18.33 0.69
CA LEU A 63 -12.68 19.19 0.12
C LEU A 63 -13.70 19.69 1.16
N GLY A 64 -13.61 19.20 2.39
CA GLY A 64 -14.49 19.48 3.49
C GLY A 64 -14.79 18.22 4.30
N LYS A 65 -15.80 18.30 5.19
CA LYS A 65 -16.26 17.15 5.94
C LYS A 65 -17.01 16.19 5.03
N ALA A 66 -16.58 14.94 4.99
CA ALA A 66 -17.16 13.86 4.19
C ALA A 66 -17.29 12.59 5.02
N THR A 67 -17.95 11.56 4.48
CA THR A 67 -18.01 10.25 5.12
C THR A 67 -16.64 9.59 5.07
N SER A 68 -16.12 9.18 6.23
CA SER A 68 -14.86 8.44 6.34
C SER A 68 -15.15 6.97 6.64
N PHE A 69 -14.56 6.10 5.82
CA PHE A 69 -14.58 4.65 5.95
C PHE A 69 -13.30 4.15 6.64
N PRO A 70 -13.20 2.86 7.00
CA PRO A 70 -11.92 2.29 7.43
C PRO A 70 -10.81 2.49 6.39
N GLN A 71 -9.56 2.56 6.84
CA GLN A 71 -8.39 2.54 5.96
C GLN A 71 -8.46 1.38 4.96
N PRO A 72 -7.92 1.50 3.74
CA PRO A 72 -7.96 0.44 2.73
C PRO A 72 -7.48 -0.93 3.21
N SER A 73 -6.41 -1.00 4.01
CA SER A 73 -5.97 -2.26 4.64
C SER A 73 -7.03 -2.90 5.55
N GLY A 74 -7.81 -2.07 6.27
CA GLY A 74 -8.97 -2.52 7.03
C GLY A 74 -10.15 -2.91 6.16
N LEU A 75 -10.43 -2.16 5.09
CA LEU A 75 -11.44 -2.52 4.10
C LEU A 75 -11.11 -3.87 3.44
N ALA A 76 -9.84 -4.15 3.21
CA ALA A 76 -9.37 -5.42 2.69
C ALA A 76 -9.69 -6.58 3.65
N CYS A 77 -9.58 -6.36 4.96
CA CYS A 77 -9.96 -7.36 5.96
C CYS A 77 -11.45 -7.75 5.92
N THR A 78 -12.30 -7.00 5.25
CA THR A 78 -13.71 -7.37 5.05
C THR A 78 -13.90 -8.58 4.13
N TRP A 79 -12.97 -8.80 3.19
CA TRP A 79 -13.07 -9.81 2.12
C TRP A 79 -14.44 -9.80 1.42
N ASN A 80 -14.97 -8.60 1.19
CA ASN A 80 -16.33 -8.40 0.68
C ASN A 80 -16.35 -7.44 -0.53
N PRO A 81 -16.24 -7.96 -1.76
CA PRO A 81 -16.28 -7.15 -2.97
C PRO A 81 -17.56 -6.32 -3.13
N GLU A 82 -18.73 -6.86 -2.73
CA GLU A 82 -20.01 -6.13 -2.80
C GLU A 82 -20.01 -4.90 -1.88
N LEU A 83 -19.48 -5.05 -0.67
CA LEU A 83 -19.33 -3.92 0.26
C LEU A 83 -18.41 -2.84 -0.32
N LEU A 84 -17.28 -3.25 -0.92
CA LEU A 84 -16.34 -2.32 -1.55
C LEU A 84 -16.98 -1.57 -2.72
N GLN A 85 -17.83 -2.22 -3.52
CA GLN A 85 -18.58 -1.54 -4.57
C GLN A 85 -19.53 -0.49 -3.99
N ARG A 86 -20.28 -0.81 -2.94
CA ARG A 86 -21.20 0.14 -2.25
C ARG A 86 -20.44 1.33 -1.64
N ILE A 87 -19.23 1.09 -1.11
CA ILE A 87 -18.34 2.16 -0.61
C ILE A 87 -17.87 3.03 -1.77
N GLY A 88 -17.45 2.44 -2.89
CA GLY A 88 -17.11 3.18 -4.11
C GLY A 88 -18.28 4.02 -4.63
N GLU A 89 -19.50 3.50 -4.57
CA GLU A 89 -20.72 4.24 -4.92
C GLU A 89 -20.91 5.49 -4.04
N ALA A 90 -20.73 5.33 -2.72
CA ALA A 90 -20.85 6.44 -1.77
C ALA A 90 -19.75 7.51 -1.97
N ILE A 91 -18.49 7.08 -2.19
CA ILE A 91 -17.38 7.98 -2.51
C ILE A 91 -17.66 8.75 -3.80
N GLY A 92 -18.10 8.06 -4.85
CA GLY A 92 -18.45 8.69 -6.13
C GLY A 92 -19.64 9.67 -6.03
N ASP A 93 -20.63 9.35 -5.20
CA ASP A 93 -21.78 10.24 -4.94
C ASP A 93 -21.32 11.52 -4.21
N GLU A 94 -20.52 11.40 -3.17
CA GLU A 94 -19.98 12.55 -2.45
C GLU A 94 -19.01 13.37 -3.32
N ALA A 95 -18.19 12.72 -4.17
CA ALA A 95 -17.37 13.42 -5.15
C ALA A 95 -18.20 14.30 -6.09
N ARG A 96 -19.32 13.79 -6.60
CA ARG A 96 -20.26 14.55 -7.43
C ARG A 96 -20.86 15.76 -6.70
N ALA A 97 -21.24 15.58 -5.44
CA ALA A 97 -21.76 16.67 -4.61
C ALA A 97 -20.72 17.78 -4.41
N PHE A 98 -19.45 17.42 -4.14
CA PHE A 98 -18.35 18.38 -4.04
C PHE A 98 -18.03 19.05 -5.40
N TYR A 99 -18.00 18.29 -6.48
CA TYR A 99 -17.81 18.83 -7.83
C TYR A 99 -18.87 19.91 -8.14
N ARG A 100 -20.13 19.66 -7.83
CA ARG A 100 -21.21 20.63 -8.06
C ARG A 100 -21.00 21.96 -7.31
N LYS A 101 -20.35 21.92 -6.14
CA LYS A 101 -20.01 23.14 -5.37
C LYS A 101 -18.95 23.99 -6.06
N ASN A 102 -17.94 23.36 -6.64
CA ASN A 102 -16.84 24.04 -7.32
C ASN A 102 -16.19 23.14 -8.38
N PRO A 103 -16.75 23.11 -9.60
CA PRO A 103 -16.26 22.22 -10.67
C PRO A 103 -14.82 22.44 -11.07
N THR A 104 -14.28 23.65 -10.86
CA THR A 104 -12.91 23.99 -11.30
C THR A 104 -11.83 23.32 -10.45
N VAL A 105 -12.07 23.12 -9.15
CA VAL A 105 -11.05 22.58 -8.21
C VAL A 105 -11.44 21.27 -7.56
N ASN A 106 -12.73 20.94 -7.52
CA ASN A 106 -13.21 19.68 -6.96
C ASN A 106 -13.40 18.65 -8.09
N GLY A 107 -12.33 18.27 -8.77
CA GLY A 107 -12.40 17.40 -9.94
C GLY A 107 -12.93 16.00 -9.61
N LEU A 108 -13.49 15.34 -10.62
CA LEU A 108 -14.08 14.00 -10.52
C LEU A 108 -13.08 12.87 -10.83
N THR A 109 -11.80 13.19 -10.98
CA THR A 109 -10.73 12.20 -11.09
C THR A 109 -10.22 11.89 -9.69
N LEU A 110 -10.52 10.70 -9.17
CA LEU A 110 -10.15 10.29 -7.82
C LEU A 110 -8.84 9.51 -7.85
N TRP A 111 -7.87 9.88 -7.02
CA TRP A 111 -6.60 9.18 -6.87
C TRP A 111 -6.72 7.97 -5.94
N ALA A 112 -7.55 7.04 -6.36
CA ALA A 112 -7.87 5.78 -5.68
C ALA A 112 -8.39 4.76 -6.71
N PRO A 113 -8.22 3.44 -6.42
CA PRO A 113 -7.56 2.79 -5.31
C PRO A 113 -6.02 2.74 -5.42
N THR A 114 -5.34 2.59 -4.27
CA THR A 114 -3.94 2.19 -4.22
C THR A 114 -3.87 0.67 -4.39
N VAL A 115 -3.27 0.21 -5.50
CA VAL A 115 -3.20 -1.21 -5.90
C VAL A 115 -1.80 -1.80 -5.65
N ASP A 116 -0.89 -0.98 -5.13
CA ASP A 116 0.43 -1.44 -4.68
C ASP A 116 0.29 -2.63 -3.71
N MET A 117 1.17 -3.62 -3.87
CA MET A 117 1.09 -4.85 -3.08
C MET A 117 1.75 -4.69 -1.71
N GLU A 118 1.07 -5.08 -0.65
CA GLU A 118 1.59 -5.11 0.72
C GLU A 118 2.57 -6.28 0.91
N ARG A 119 3.66 -6.32 0.11
CA ARG A 119 4.64 -7.42 0.11
C ARG A 119 5.48 -7.51 1.39
N ASP A 120 5.55 -6.43 2.15
CA ASP A 120 6.34 -6.31 3.37
C ASP A 120 5.60 -5.46 4.40
N PRO A 121 5.39 -5.93 5.63
CA PRO A 121 4.65 -5.20 6.66
C PRO A 121 5.39 -3.96 7.20
N ARG A 122 6.63 -3.74 6.80
CA ARG A 122 7.39 -2.52 7.15
C ARG A 122 7.12 -1.36 6.22
N TRP A 123 6.53 -1.58 5.05
CA TRP A 123 6.23 -0.51 4.11
C TRP A 123 5.31 0.55 4.71
N GLY A 124 5.74 1.83 4.66
CA GLY A 124 5.05 2.95 5.31
C GLY A 124 3.65 3.26 4.79
N ARG A 125 3.32 2.89 3.55
CA ARG A 125 2.00 3.10 2.93
C ARG A 125 1.11 1.85 2.90
N THR A 126 1.42 0.83 3.68
CA THR A 126 0.57 -0.37 3.85
C THR A 126 -0.89 -0.01 4.17
N GLU A 127 -1.13 1.07 4.91
CA GLU A 127 -2.47 1.54 5.28
C GLU A 127 -3.37 1.85 4.08
N GLU A 128 -2.78 2.22 2.92
CA GLU A 128 -3.51 2.65 1.73
C GLU A 128 -3.85 1.50 0.78
N ALA A 129 -3.28 0.31 0.98
CA ALA A 129 -3.37 -0.80 0.04
C ALA A 129 -4.32 -1.92 0.53
N TYR A 130 -4.48 -2.99 -0.27
CA TYR A 130 -5.51 -4.01 -0.04
C TYR A 130 -4.95 -5.39 0.32
N GLY A 131 -3.65 -5.55 0.45
CA GLY A 131 -3.07 -6.80 0.93
C GLY A 131 -1.87 -7.30 0.15
N GLU A 132 -1.38 -8.46 0.59
CA GLU A 132 -0.21 -9.13 0.03
C GLU A 132 -0.55 -10.08 -1.14
N ASP A 133 -1.85 -10.28 -1.43
CA ASP A 133 -2.32 -11.24 -2.42
C ASP A 133 -2.92 -10.55 -3.64
N PRO A 134 -2.48 -10.90 -4.88
CA PRO A 134 -2.97 -10.28 -6.10
C PRO A 134 -4.45 -10.54 -6.41
N GLU A 135 -4.98 -11.71 -6.07
CA GLU A 135 -6.41 -12.05 -6.28
C GLU A 135 -7.31 -11.23 -5.36
N LEU A 136 -6.95 -11.16 -4.06
CA LEU A 136 -7.70 -10.34 -3.09
C LEU A 136 -7.68 -8.87 -3.48
N THR A 137 -6.48 -8.31 -3.71
CA THR A 137 -6.30 -6.90 -4.09
C THR A 137 -7.01 -6.60 -5.41
N GLY A 138 -6.85 -7.45 -6.41
CA GLY A 138 -7.47 -7.29 -7.73
C GLY A 138 -9.01 -7.28 -7.66
N ARG A 139 -9.63 -8.19 -6.91
CA ARG A 139 -11.10 -8.27 -6.77
C ARG A 139 -11.68 -7.09 -6.00
N LEU A 140 -11.05 -6.71 -4.89
CA LEU A 140 -11.52 -5.59 -4.06
C LEU A 140 -11.38 -4.26 -4.78
N SER A 141 -10.22 -3.99 -5.40
CA SER A 141 -9.99 -2.77 -6.19
C SER A 141 -10.92 -2.69 -7.40
N THR A 142 -11.15 -3.80 -8.11
CA THR A 142 -12.13 -3.86 -9.21
C THR A 142 -13.52 -3.45 -8.77
N SER A 143 -13.98 -3.94 -7.60
CA SER A 143 -15.30 -3.60 -7.06
C SER A 143 -15.40 -2.13 -6.66
N LEU A 144 -14.37 -1.59 -6.03
CA LEU A 144 -14.30 -0.17 -5.69
C LEU A 144 -14.34 0.71 -6.95
N VAL A 145 -13.56 0.35 -7.98
CA VAL A 145 -13.56 1.04 -9.29
C VAL A 145 -14.96 1.08 -9.90
N LYS A 146 -15.67 -0.07 -9.94
CA LYS A 146 -17.04 -0.14 -10.44
C LYS A 146 -17.98 0.80 -9.67
N GLY A 147 -17.88 0.84 -8.35
CA GLY A 147 -18.67 1.73 -7.51
C GLY A 147 -18.39 3.21 -7.78
N ILE A 148 -17.10 3.60 -7.82
CA ILE A 148 -16.68 4.98 -8.11
C ILE A 148 -17.14 5.43 -9.49
N GLN A 149 -16.98 4.59 -10.52
CA GLN A 149 -17.26 4.96 -11.90
C GLN A 149 -18.74 4.85 -12.28
N GLY A 150 -19.52 4.05 -11.53
CA GLY A 150 -20.93 3.77 -11.83
C GLY A 150 -21.09 2.82 -13.03
N ASP A 151 -22.32 2.49 -13.36
CA ASP A 151 -22.70 1.47 -14.35
C ASP A 151 -23.39 2.03 -15.62
N HIS A 152 -23.50 3.37 -15.75
CA HIS A 152 -24.18 3.95 -16.89
C HIS A 152 -23.34 3.79 -18.18
N PRO A 153 -23.94 3.31 -19.31
CA PRO A 153 -23.18 2.95 -20.51
C PRO A 153 -22.47 4.12 -21.19
N LYS A 154 -22.96 5.37 -21.01
CA LYS A 154 -22.39 6.58 -21.62
C LYS A 154 -21.60 7.42 -20.61
N TYR A 155 -22.11 7.58 -19.40
CA TYR A 155 -21.57 8.53 -18.43
C TYR A 155 -20.82 7.82 -17.30
N LEU A 156 -19.74 8.43 -16.86
CA LEU A 156 -19.02 8.09 -15.64
C LEU A 156 -19.53 8.94 -14.47
N LYS A 157 -19.69 8.33 -13.28
CA LYS A 157 -20.00 9.07 -12.06
C LYS A 157 -18.79 9.87 -11.59
N ALA A 158 -17.66 9.19 -11.43
CA ALA A 158 -16.34 9.74 -11.19
C ALA A 158 -15.31 8.85 -11.92
N VAL A 159 -14.04 9.14 -11.81
CA VAL A 159 -12.95 8.37 -12.42
C VAL A 159 -12.07 7.79 -11.32
N ALA A 160 -11.87 6.49 -11.34
CA ALA A 160 -10.87 5.83 -10.50
C ALA A 160 -9.49 5.88 -11.16
N THR A 161 -8.47 6.26 -10.40
CA THR A 161 -7.07 6.29 -10.83
C THR A 161 -6.30 5.24 -10.05
N LEU A 162 -5.91 4.16 -10.71
CA LEU A 162 -5.12 3.10 -10.08
C LEU A 162 -3.70 3.60 -9.79
N LYS A 163 -3.23 3.42 -8.57
CA LYS A 163 -1.91 3.92 -8.16
C LYS A 163 -1.20 2.91 -7.25
N HIS A 164 0.11 2.93 -7.14
CA HIS A 164 1.05 3.65 -8.01
C HIS A 164 1.71 2.64 -8.94
N PHE A 165 1.46 2.72 -10.20
CA PHE A 165 2.03 1.80 -11.16
C PHE A 165 3.50 2.18 -11.41
N LEU A 166 4.56 1.40 -11.05
CA LEU A 166 4.61 -0.02 -10.74
C LEU A 166 5.72 -0.27 -9.70
N GLY A 167 5.56 -1.29 -8.81
CA GLY A 167 6.64 -1.76 -7.93
C GLY A 167 7.11 -0.73 -6.88
N ASN A 168 6.21 0.12 -6.39
CA ASN A 168 6.45 1.16 -5.38
C ASN A 168 6.05 0.63 -3.99
N ASN A 169 6.97 -0.05 -3.29
CA ASN A 169 6.67 -0.75 -2.04
C ASN A 169 7.76 -0.54 -0.97
N ASN A 170 8.36 0.64 -0.95
CA ASN A 170 9.22 1.19 0.09
C ASN A 170 9.17 2.71 0.06
N GLU A 171 9.32 3.35 1.22
CA GLU A 171 9.39 4.81 1.33
C GLU A 171 10.84 5.30 1.42
N ILE A 172 11.74 4.49 1.97
CA ILE A 172 13.17 4.79 2.01
C ILE A 172 13.68 4.98 0.58
N ASP A 173 14.24 6.17 0.30
CA ASP A 173 14.84 6.53 -0.99
C ASP A 173 13.89 6.35 -2.20
N ARG A 174 12.56 6.41 -2.01
CA ARG A 174 11.55 6.10 -3.04
C ARG A 174 11.74 6.89 -4.35
N GLY A 175 12.23 8.13 -4.28
CA GLY A 175 12.51 8.99 -5.43
C GLY A 175 13.80 8.67 -6.18
N VAL A 176 14.64 7.73 -5.71
CA VAL A 176 15.90 7.33 -6.33
C VAL A 176 16.09 5.81 -6.38
N ALA A 177 15.30 5.05 -5.60
CA ALA A 177 15.39 3.60 -5.55
C ALA A 177 15.00 2.95 -6.88
N SER A 178 15.67 1.83 -7.19
CA SER A 178 15.32 0.98 -8.32
C SER A 178 14.88 -0.39 -7.83
N SER A 179 13.62 -0.74 -8.06
CA SER A 179 13.06 -2.05 -7.76
C SER A 179 13.58 -3.07 -8.76
N SER A 180 14.43 -3.99 -8.30
CA SER A 180 14.94 -5.08 -9.14
C SER A 180 13.92 -6.21 -9.20
N ILE A 181 13.22 -6.34 -10.32
CA ILE A 181 12.11 -7.28 -10.49
C ILE A 181 12.34 -8.13 -11.74
N ASP A 182 12.51 -9.43 -11.55
CA ASP A 182 12.64 -10.37 -12.67
C ASP A 182 11.27 -10.59 -13.39
N PRO A 183 11.29 -11.13 -14.62
CA PRO A 183 10.06 -11.28 -15.42
C PRO A 183 8.97 -12.14 -14.78
N ARG A 184 9.30 -13.12 -13.93
CA ARG A 184 8.30 -13.93 -13.23
C ARG A 184 7.63 -13.14 -12.12
N ASN A 185 8.41 -12.52 -11.22
CA ASN A 185 7.88 -11.66 -10.17
C ASN A 185 7.05 -10.52 -10.76
N MET A 186 7.51 -9.93 -11.87
CA MET A 186 6.79 -8.89 -12.60
C MET A 186 5.40 -9.36 -13.03
N ARG A 187 5.32 -10.47 -13.78
CA ARG A 187 4.10 -10.98 -14.41
C ARG A 187 3.17 -11.75 -13.46
N GLU A 188 3.74 -12.46 -12.46
CA GLU A 188 2.96 -13.30 -11.57
C GLU A 188 2.53 -12.58 -10.28
N TYR A 189 3.09 -11.40 -9.98
CA TYR A 189 2.81 -10.67 -8.74
C TYR A 189 2.52 -9.18 -8.96
N TYR A 190 3.52 -8.37 -9.35
CA TYR A 190 3.38 -6.91 -9.36
C TYR A 190 2.38 -6.38 -10.38
N LEU A 191 2.23 -7.01 -11.53
CA LEU A 191 1.25 -6.63 -12.56
C LEU A 191 -0.13 -7.27 -12.34
N GLU A 192 -0.18 -8.45 -11.71
CA GLU A 192 -1.41 -9.24 -11.64
C GLU A 192 -2.51 -8.56 -10.84
N ALA A 193 -2.18 -7.79 -9.80
CA ALA A 193 -3.15 -7.06 -8.99
C ALA A 193 -3.84 -5.90 -9.74
N PHE A 194 -3.13 -5.26 -10.68
CA PHE A 194 -3.68 -4.13 -11.46
C PHE A 194 -4.61 -4.58 -12.59
N LYS A 195 -4.31 -5.71 -13.22
CA LYS A 195 -4.98 -6.20 -14.43
C LYS A 195 -6.51 -6.29 -14.32
N PRO A 196 -7.12 -6.89 -13.26
CA PRO A 196 -8.57 -7.01 -13.16
C PRO A 196 -9.29 -5.67 -13.10
N ALA A 197 -8.72 -4.69 -12.40
CA ALA A 197 -9.34 -3.37 -12.27
C ALA A 197 -9.40 -2.61 -13.62
N PHE A 198 -8.46 -2.86 -14.55
CA PHE A 198 -8.54 -2.36 -15.92
C PHE A 198 -9.48 -3.19 -16.79
N LYS A 199 -9.27 -4.52 -16.84
CA LYS A 199 -9.99 -5.42 -17.78
C LYS A 199 -11.45 -5.64 -17.40
N GLU A 200 -11.76 -5.75 -16.12
CA GLU A 200 -13.10 -6.05 -15.60
C GLU A 200 -13.76 -4.83 -14.92
N GLY A 201 -12.94 -4.00 -14.24
CA GLY A 201 -13.38 -2.78 -13.58
C GLY A 201 -13.55 -1.61 -14.56
N GLY A 202 -12.85 -1.63 -15.69
CA GLY A 202 -12.87 -0.58 -16.70
C GLY A 202 -12.29 0.74 -16.19
N ALA A 203 -11.28 0.70 -15.30
CA ALA A 203 -10.64 1.89 -14.76
C ALA A 203 -10.17 2.85 -15.86
N GLN A 204 -10.48 4.12 -15.73
CA GLN A 204 -10.25 5.14 -16.75
C GLN A 204 -9.03 6.03 -16.49
N SER A 205 -8.28 5.76 -15.43
CA SER A 205 -7.04 6.47 -15.14
C SER A 205 -6.03 5.60 -14.39
N MET A 206 -4.75 5.97 -14.51
CA MET A 206 -3.63 5.37 -13.79
C MET A 206 -2.63 6.46 -13.42
N MET A 207 -1.96 6.30 -12.28
CA MET A 207 -0.85 7.14 -11.84
C MET A 207 0.45 6.33 -11.84
N THR A 208 1.52 6.89 -12.41
CA THR A 208 2.87 6.31 -12.36
C THR A 208 3.48 6.47 -10.97
N ALA A 209 4.49 5.67 -10.65
CA ALA A 209 5.15 5.65 -9.35
C ALA A 209 6.50 6.38 -9.37
N TYR A 210 6.97 6.85 -8.20
CA TYR A 210 8.23 7.59 -8.05
C TYR A 210 9.50 6.80 -8.33
N ASN A 211 9.50 5.49 -8.09
CA ASN A 211 10.68 4.64 -8.17
C ASN A 211 11.08 4.34 -9.62
N SER A 212 12.28 3.80 -9.79
CA SER A 212 12.66 3.08 -10.99
C SER A 212 12.33 1.59 -10.88
N VAL A 213 12.12 0.92 -11.99
CA VAL A 213 12.09 -0.53 -12.11
C VAL A 213 13.20 -0.96 -13.06
N ASN A 214 14.07 -1.83 -12.59
CA ASN A 214 15.21 -2.32 -13.35
C ASN A 214 16.03 -1.17 -13.99
N GLY A 215 16.25 -0.08 -13.22
CA GLY A 215 17.02 1.09 -13.61
C GLY A 215 16.27 2.15 -14.43
N VAL A 216 15.05 1.89 -14.86
CA VAL A 216 14.24 2.85 -15.65
C VAL A 216 13.18 3.49 -14.76
N PRO A 217 13.14 4.83 -14.61
CA PRO A 217 12.05 5.51 -13.91
C PRO A 217 10.68 5.05 -14.43
N VAL A 218 9.75 4.72 -13.53
CA VAL A 218 8.49 4.09 -13.94
C VAL A 218 7.70 4.93 -14.92
N ILE A 219 7.72 6.24 -14.78
CA ILE A 219 7.09 7.18 -15.72
C ILE A 219 7.62 7.04 -17.17
N LEU A 220 8.84 6.51 -17.35
CA LEU A 220 9.49 6.23 -18.65
C LEU A 220 9.49 4.73 -18.99
N HIS A 221 9.01 3.88 -18.08
CA HIS A 221 9.13 2.43 -18.24
C HIS A 221 8.22 1.91 -19.37
N PRO A 222 8.70 1.01 -20.27
CA PRO A 222 7.92 0.50 -21.39
C PRO A 222 6.59 -0.15 -21.01
N ALA A 223 6.48 -0.75 -19.81
CA ALA A 223 5.26 -1.38 -19.32
C ALA A 223 4.04 -0.44 -19.32
N VAL A 224 4.24 0.88 -19.20
CA VAL A 224 3.17 1.88 -19.27
C VAL A 224 2.44 1.80 -20.62
N MET A 225 3.18 1.74 -21.71
CA MET A 225 2.59 1.69 -23.05
C MET A 225 2.33 0.26 -23.52
N GLU A 226 3.26 -0.67 -23.30
CA GLU A 226 3.16 -2.02 -23.84
C GLU A 226 2.12 -2.86 -23.11
N ILE A 227 2.05 -2.75 -21.78
CA ILE A 227 1.15 -3.57 -20.95
C ILE A 227 -0.17 -2.83 -20.71
N VAL A 228 -0.14 -1.63 -20.12
CA VAL A 228 -1.37 -0.95 -19.72
C VAL A 228 -2.17 -0.49 -20.95
N LYS A 229 -1.53 0.19 -21.89
CA LYS A 229 -2.20 0.66 -23.12
C LYS A 229 -2.33 -0.44 -24.17
N GLY A 230 -1.32 -1.32 -24.28
CA GLY A 230 -1.29 -2.39 -25.30
C GLY A 230 -2.02 -3.66 -24.89
N GLU A 231 -1.50 -4.44 -23.94
CA GLU A 231 -2.08 -5.74 -23.56
C GLU A 231 -3.43 -5.60 -22.82
N TRP A 232 -3.55 -4.61 -21.94
CA TRP A 232 -4.77 -4.40 -21.16
C TRP A 232 -5.77 -3.46 -21.84
N GLU A 233 -5.36 -2.79 -22.92
CA GLU A 233 -6.21 -1.93 -23.75
C GLU A 233 -6.88 -0.79 -22.95
N MET A 234 -6.19 -0.24 -21.94
CA MET A 234 -6.70 0.87 -21.15
C MET A 234 -6.90 2.10 -22.04
N ASP A 235 -8.12 2.54 -22.21
CA ASP A 235 -8.50 3.63 -23.12
C ASP A 235 -8.69 4.98 -22.43
N GLY A 236 -8.43 5.06 -21.13
CA GLY A 236 -8.42 6.30 -20.32
C GLY A 236 -7.11 7.09 -20.43
N PHE A 237 -6.75 7.84 -19.39
CA PHE A 237 -5.56 8.68 -19.35
C PHE A 237 -4.61 8.30 -18.22
N ILE A 238 -3.35 8.75 -18.34
CA ILE A 238 -2.30 8.49 -17.35
C ILE A 238 -1.84 9.83 -16.77
N VAL A 239 -1.75 9.86 -15.44
CA VAL A 239 -1.27 11.03 -14.69
C VAL A 239 0.07 10.68 -14.02
N SER A 240 1.00 11.64 -13.97
CA SER A 240 2.20 11.53 -13.16
C SER A 240 1.88 11.71 -11.69
N ASP A 241 2.63 11.06 -10.80
CA ASP A 241 2.60 11.41 -9.38
C ASP A 241 3.16 12.82 -9.14
N ALA A 242 2.91 13.38 -7.97
CA ALA A 242 3.27 14.77 -7.64
C ALA A 242 4.79 14.95 -7.56
N GLY A 243 5.36 15.76 -8.44
CA GLY A 243 6.80 16.03 -8.50
C GLY A 243 7.63 14.96 -9.23
N ASP A 244 7.02 13.85 -9.65
CA ASP A 244 7.69 12.70 -10.27
C ASP A 244 8.45 13.06 -11.54
N LEU A 245 7.85 13.87 -12.41
CA LEU A 245 8.45 14.23 -13.70
C LEU A 245 9.72 15.08 -13.53
N PHE A 246 9.72 16.02 -12.58
CA PHE A 246 10.92 16.78 -12.23
C PHE A 246 11.91 15.96 -11.39
N GLY A 247 11.43 14.95 -10.67
CA GLY A 247 12.21 13.95 -9.95
C GLY A 247 13.17 13.17 -10.85
N ILE A 248 12.81 12.91 -12.13
CA ILE A 248 13.70 12.27 -13.10
C ILE A 248 15.03 13.03 -13.24
N VAL A 249 15.00 14.37 -13.18
CA VAL A 249 16.20 15.21 -13.27
C VAL A 249 16.82 15.46 -11.90
N LYS A 250 16.01 15.80 -10.90
CA LYS A 250 16.50 16.22 -9.57
C LYS A 250 17.01 15.05 -8.74
N ASP A 251 16.28 13.96 -8.73
CA ASP A 251 16.46 12.84 -7.84
C ASP A 251 17.15 11.66 -8.55
N HIS A 252 16.53 11.09 -9.58
CA HIS A 252 17.08 9.99 -10.36
C HIS A 252 18.32 10.39 -11.17
N LYS A 253 18.46 11.69 -11.55
CA LYS A 253 19.53 12.19 -12.43
C LYS A 253 19.61 11.41 -13.76
N TYR A 254 18.46 10.96 -14.22
CA TYR A 254 18.34 10.13 -15.41
C TYR A 254 18.48 10.96 -16.70
N TYR A 255 17.91 12.18 -16.70
CA TYR A 255 18.13 13.21 -17.70
C TYR A 255 18.75 14.47 -17.08
N GLU A 256 19.40 15.29 -17.92
CA GLU A 256 20.00 16.57 -17.51
C GLU A 256 19.04 17.76 -17.67
N SER A 257 17.98 17.62 -18.48
CA SER A 257 17.05 18.68 -18.87
C SER A 257 15.61 18.35 -18.49
N PHE A 258 14.92 19.27 -17.84
CA PHE A 258 13.48 19.18 -17.60
C PHE A 258 12.67 19.13 -18.91
N ALA A 259 13.11 19.81 -19.97
CA ALA A 259 12.45 19.74 -21.27
C ALA A 259 12.52 18.33 -21.87
N GLN A 260 13.66 17.66 -21.74
CA GLN A 260 13.79 16.27 -22.18
C GLN A 260 12.94 15.33 -21.31
N SER A 261 12.99 15.46 -19.99
CA SER A 261 12.15 14.67 -19.07
C SER A 261 10.66 14.82 -19.41
N MET A 262 10.18 16.05 -19.58
CA MET A 262 8.81 16.35 -19.96
C MET A 262 8.44 15.70 -21.30
N ALA A 263 9.27 15.85 -22.30
CA ALA A 263 9.01 15.33 -23.64
C ALA A 263 8.93 13.80 -23.66
N GLU A 264 9.90 13.13 -23.05
CA GLU A 264 9.94 11.67 -23.06
C GLU A 264 8.82 11.07 -22.19
N SER A 265 8.45 11.70 -21.06
CA SER A 265 7.31 11.27 -20.23
C SER A 265 5.98 11.40 -20.99
N ILE A 266 5.73 12.52 -21.65
CA ILE A 266 4.53 12.70 -22.48
C ILE A 266 4.49 11.66 -23.60
N LYS A 267 5.59 11.43 -24.31
CA LYS A 267 5.68 10.41 -25.36
C LYS A 267 5.47 9.01 -24.84
N ASN A 268 5.88 8.71 -23.61
CA ASN A 268 5.64 7.43 -22.95
C ASN A 268 4.23 7.29 -22.34
N GLY A 269 3.31 8.22 -22.66
CA GLY A 269 1.89 8.09 -22.34
C GLY A 269 1.37 8.92 -21.19
N ILE A 270 2.18 9.80 -20.58
CA ILE A 270 1.67 10.75 -19.59
C ILE A 270 0.77 11.77 -20.30
N ASP A 271 -0.47 11.86 -19.82
CA ASP A 271 -1.53 12.67 -20.41
C ASP A 271 -1.89 13.89 -19.55
N SER A 272 -1.56 13.86 -18.25
CA SER A 272 -1.73 14.96 -17.29
C SER A 272 -0.53 15.03 -16.36
N VAL A 273 0.00 16.22 -16.15
CA VAL A 273 1.25 16.46 -15.42
C VAL A 273 0.96 17.06 -14.05
N THR A 274 1.39 16.37 -12.98
CA THR A 274 1.17 16.76 -11.58
C THR A 274 2.42 17.48 -11.04
N GLU A 275 2.70 18.64 -11.62
CA GLU A 275 3.78 19.54 -11.23
C GLU A 275 3.22 20.94 -11.00
N GLU A 276 4.07 21.86 -10.57
CA GLU A 276 3.69 23.26 -10.48
C GLU A 276 3.27 23.80 -11.87
N THR A 277 2.09 24.42 -11.95
CA THR A 277 1.39 24.72 -13.22
C THR A 277 2.19 25.65 -14.13
N GLU A 278 2.73 26.76 -13.60
CA GLU A 278 3.45 27.75 -14.40
C GLU A 278 4.77 27.18 -14.93
N GLU A 279 5.49 26.40 -14.10
CA GLU A 279 6.73 25.76 -14.51
C GLU A 279 6.47 24.66 -15.55
N THR A 280 5.39 23.88 -15.39
CA THR A 280 4.96 22.88 -16.39
C THR A 280 4.74 23.52 -17.75
N ILE A 281 3.96 24.60 -17.82
CA ILE A 281 3.70 25.34 -19.06
C ILE A 281 5.01 25.83 -19.70
N LYS A 282 5.88 26.43 -18.91
CA LYS A 282 7.18 26.91 -19.35
C LYS A 282 8.06 25.81 -19.95
N VAL A 283 8.14 24.66 -19.25
CA VAL A 283 8.97 23.52 -19.67
C VAL A 283 8.41 22.85 -20.93
N ILE A 284 7.07 22.75 -21.09
CA ILE A 284 6.46 22.26 -22.33
C ILE A 284 6.76 23.18 -23.51
N HIS A 285 6.65 24.50 -23.34
CA HIS A 285 7.05 25.46 -24.40
C HIS A 285 8.53 25.31 -24.76
N GLN A 286 9.40 25.11 -23.77
CA GLN A 286 10.81 24.84 -24.02
C GLN A 286 11.00 23.58 -24.87
N ALA A 287 10.35 22.46 -24.48
CA ALA A 287 10.43 21.20 -25.21
C ALA A 287 9.93 21.32 -26.67
N LEU A 288 8.85 22.10 -26.91
CA LEU A 288 8.34 22.38 -28.24
C LEU A 288 9.36 23.22 -29.06
N ASN A 289 9.94 24.25 -28.46
CA ASN A 289 10.92 25.11 -29.13
C ASN A 289 12.24 24.38 -29.49
N GLU A 290 12.63 23.41 -28.65
CA GLU A 290 13.78 22.54 -28.87
C GLU A 290 13.49 21.40 -29.86
N GLY A 291 12.24 21.24 -30.27
CA GLY A 291 11.79 20.15 -31.16
C GLY A 291 11.75 18.78 -30.50
N LEU A 292 11.76 18.73 -29.18
CA LEU A 292 11.63 17.50 -28.39
C LEU A 292 10.18 17.03 -28.33
N LEU A 293 9.20 17.94 -28.38
CA LEU A 293 7.77 17.67 -28.48
C LEU A 293 7.19 18.27 -29.77
N THR A 294 6.08 17.70 -30.21
CA THR A 294 5.25 18.20 -31.30
C THR A 294 3.84 18.48 -30.79
N GLU A 295 3.07 19.29 -31.53
CA GLU A 295 1.65 19.51 -31.24
C GLU A 295 0.85 18.22 -31.27
N ALA A 296 1.21 17.24 -32.09
CA ALA A 296 0.58 15.94 -32.17
C ALA A 296 0.76 15.10 -30.86
N ASP A 297 1.88 15.29 -30.15
CA ASP A 297 2.09 14.63 -28.85
C ASP A 297 1.11 15.18 -27.80
N LEU A 298 0.88 16.51 -27.81
CA LEU A 298 -0.12 17.15 -26.94
C LEU A 298 -1.55 16.73 -27.33
N ASP A 299 -1.84 16.67 -28.64
CA ASP A 299 -3.16 16.24 -29.12
C ASP A 299 -3.50 14.81 -28.67
N ARG A 300 -2.52 13.90 -28.70
CA ARG A 300 -2.69 12.54 -28.21
C ARG A 300 -3.01 12.51 -26.71
N ALA A 301 -2.26 13.25 -25.89
CA ALA A 301 -2.46 13.33 -24.44
C ALA A 301 -3.84 13.95 -24.11
N LEU A 302 -4.15 15.09 -24.71
CA LEU A 302 -5.41 15.79 -24.50
C LEU A 302 -6.62 14.99 -25.02
N PHE A 303 -6.45 14.17 -26.07
CA PHE A 303 -7.51 13.29 -26.53
C PHE A 303 -7.95 12.33 -25.42
N ASN A 304 -7.00 11.76 -24.68
CA ASN A 304 -7.30 10.83 -23.59
C ASN A 304 -8.01 11.55 -22.41
N THR A 305 -7.50 12.71 -21.98
CA THR A 305 -8.11 13.46 -20.87
C THR A 305 -9.51 13.97 -21.23
N PHE A 306 -9.70 14.52 -22.44
CA PHE A 306 -10.99 15.02 -22.89
C PHE A 306 -12.01 13.90 -23.12
N ARG A 307 -11.62 12.73 -23.63
CA ARG A 307 -12.54 11.57 -23.71
C ARG A 307 -13.20 11.30 -22.36
N VAL A 308 -12.42 11.35 -21.29
CA VAL A 308 -12.90 11.13 -19.92
C VAL A 308 -13.78 12.30 -19.47
N ARG A 309 -13.39 13.55 -19.70
CA ARG A 309 -14.22 14.73 -19.36
C ARG A 309 -15.56 14.72 -20.08
N PHE A 310 -15.60 14.31 -21.35
CA PHE A 310 -16.86 14.10 -22.07
C PHE A 310 -17.74 13.03 -21.42
N ARG A 311 -17.15 11.90 -21.00
CA ARG A 311 -17.86 10.83 -20.32
C ARG A 311 -18.31 11.20 -18.91
N LEU A 312 -17.66 12.16 -18.26
CA LEU A 312 -18.13 12.76 -17.00
C LEU A 312 -19.36 13.65 -17.21
N GLY A 313 -19.72 13.97 -18.47
CA GLY A 313 -20.89 14.73 -18.86
C GLY A 313 -20.71 16.24 -18.85
N GLU A 314 -19.45 16.74 -18.82
CA GLU A 314 -19.16 18.17 -18.76
C GLU A 314 -19.70 18.95 -19.97
N PHE A 315 -19.74 18.31 -21.14
CA PHE A 315 -20.13 18.95 -22.43
C PHE A 315 -21.54 18.58 -22.88
N ASP A 316 -22.30 17.90 -22.04
CA ASP A 316 -23.64 17.44 -22.32
C ASP A 316 -24.67 18.19 -21.44
N PRO A 317 -25.94 18.33 -21.88
CA PRO A 317 -27.04 18.81 -21.02
C PRO A 317 -27.19 17.89 -19.77
N GLU A 318 -27.53 18.48 -18.63
CA GLU A 318 -27.76 17.71 -17.39
C GLU A 318 -28.87 16.65 -17.56
N GLU A 319 -29.88 16.96 -18.38
CA GLU A 319 -30.95 16.02 -18.72
C GLU A 319 -30.40 14.81 -19.47
N GLY A 320 -30.49 13.64 -18.88
CA GLY A 320 -29.95 12.38 -19.41
C GLY A 320 -28.65 11.92 -18.79
N ASN A 321 -27.99 12.76 -18.02
CA ASN A 321 -26.88 12.33 -17.17
C ASN A 321 -27.42 12.01 -15.76
N PRO A 322 -27.49 10.71 -15.35
CA PRO A 322 -28.08 10.33 -14.08
C PRO A 322 -27.32 10.86 -12.87
N TYR A 323 -26.03 11.21 -13.05
CA TYR A 323 -25.18 11.69 -11.98
C TYR A 323 -25.19 13.20 -11.80
N ALA A 324 -25.78 13.97 -12.73
CA ALA A 324 -25.88 15.42 -12.64
C ALA A 324 -26.84 15.89 -11.53
N ALA A 325 -27.81 15.06 -11.15
CA ALA A 325 -28.80 15.38 -10.11
C ALA A 325 -28.28 15.15 -8.67
N ILE A 326 -27.08 14.57 -8.50
CA ILE A 326 -26.51 14.30 -7.17
C ILE A 326 -26.13 15.63 -6.52
N ASP A 327 -26.68 15.89 -5.32
CA ASP A 327 -26.48 17.15 -4.58
C ASP A 327 -25.90 16.93 -3.18
N ASP A 328 -25.79 18.00 -2.41
CA ASP A 328 -25.19 18.01 -1.06
C ASP A 328 -25.88 17.10 -0.03
N SER A 329 -27.09 16.65 -0.29
CA SER A 329 -27.84 15.80 0.65
C SER A 329 -27.22 14.41 0.81
N VAL A 330 -26.36 14.01 -0.11
CA VAL A 330 -25.63 12.72 -0.03
C VAL A 330 -24.45 12.79 0.93
N ILE A 331 -23.82 13.97 1.10
CA ILE A 331 -22.64 14.14 1.96
C ILE A 331 -23.04 13.85 3.40
N LEU A 332 -22.32 12.89 4.03
CA LEU A 332 -22.62 12.46 5.40
C LEU A 332 -24.07 12.02 5.60
N SER A 333 -24.72 11.55 4.56
CA SER A 333 -26.09 11.04 4.68
C SER A 333 -26.18 9.91 5.70
N LYS A 334 -27.35 9.69 6.26
CA LYS A 334 -27.57 8.56 7.18
C LYS A 334 -27.19 7.23 6.52
N LYS A 335 -27.51 7.05 5.23
CA LYS A 335 -27.13 5.86 4.44
C LYS A 335 -25.61 5.66 4.42
N HIS A 336 -24.83 6.71 4.19
CA HIS A 336 -23.38 6.64 4.13
C HIS A 336 -22.75 6.40 5.52
N SER A 337 -23.30 7.04 6.56
CA SER A 337 -22.84 6.79 7.95
C SER A 337 -23.15 5.35 8.41
N GLU A 338 -24.32 4.80 8.06
CA GLU A 338 -24.65 3.40 8.33
C GLU A 338 -23.74 2.43 7.57
N LEU A 339 -23.36 2.77 6.31
CA LEU A 339 -22.41 2.00 5.52
C LEU A 339 -21.00 2.05 6.13
N SER A 340 -20.58 3.21 6.66
CA SER A 340 -19.29 3.34 7.36
C SER A 340 -19.25 2.43 8.61
N LEU A 341 -20.34 2.40 9.40
CA LEU A 341 -20.45 1.49 10.54
C LEU A 341 -20.45 0.01 10.11
N GLU A 342 -21.13 -0.33 9.03
CA GLU A 342 -21.13 -1.68 8.48
C GLU A 342 -19.71 -2.10 8.06
N ALA A 343 -19.00 -1.24 7.34
CA ALA A 343 -17.62 -1.48 6.92
C ALA A 343 -16.68 -1.64 8.12
N ALA A 344 -16.79 -0.76 9.11
CA ALA A 344 -15.99 -0.82 10.33
C ALA A 344 -16.22 -2.14 11.09
N LYS A 345 -17.46 -2.62 11.22
CA LYS A 345 -17.75 -3.91 11.86
C LYS A 345 -17.19 -5.09 11.08
N GLN A 346 -17.35 -5.10 9.75
CA GLN A 346 -16.88 -6.19 8.90
C GLN A 346 -15.34 -6.23 8.79
N SER A 347 -14.64 -5.13 9.08
CA SER A 347 -13.17 -5.07 9.07
C SER A 347 -12.51 -5.62 10.33
N ILE A 348 -13.26 -5.77 11.44
CA ILE A 348 -12.70 -6.25 12.71
C ILE A 348 -12.37 -7.74 12.61
N VAL A 349 -11.12 -8.09 12.92
CA VAL A 349 -10.60 -9.45 12.92
C VAL A 349 -10.47 -9.96 14.36
N LEU A 350 -11.09 -11.06 14.67
CA LEU A 350 -10.87 -11.79 15.93
C LEU A 350 -9.66 -12.70 15.75
N LEU A 351 -8.52 -12.30 16.30
CA LEU A 351 -7.25 -13.03 16.17
C LEU A 351 -7.21 -14.26 17.08
N LYS A 352 -7.71 -14.10 18.31
CA LYS A 352 -7.70 -15.14 19.34
C LYS A 352 -8.94 -15.01 20.24
N ASN A 353 -9.51 -16.15 20.69
CA ASN A 353 -10.64 -16.17 21.61
C ASN A 353 -10.67 -17.46 22.45
N ASP A 354 -9.77 -17.57 23.41
CA ASP A 354 -9.70 -18.73 24.28
C ASP A 354 -10.91 -18.77 25.23
N ASN A 355 -11.42 -19.98 25.47
CA ASN A 355 -12.54 -20.24 26.39
C ASN A 355 -13.79 -19.40 26.13
N ASN A 356 -13.98 -18.88 24.90
CA ASN A 356 -15.08 -17.96 24.53
C ASN A 356 -15.10 -16.72 25.45
N THR A 357 -13.95 -16.12 25.71
CA THR A 357 -13.81 -14.88 26.49
C THR A 357 -14.66 -13.76 25.87
N LEU A 358 -14.74 -13.70 24.57
CA LEU A 358 -15.67 -12.85 23.81
C LEU A 358 -16.81 -13.70 23.23
N PRO A 359 -18.03 -13.13 23.09
CA PRO A 359 -18.43 -11.77 23.46
C PRO A 359 -18.61 -11.58 24.98
N LEU A 360 -18.40 -10.34 25.44
CA LEU A 360 -18.63 -9.95 26.83
C LEU A 360 -20.14 -9.85 27.13
N SER A 361 -20.55 -10.30 28.31
CA SER A 361 -21.96 -10.24 28.73
C SER A 361 -22.34 -8.86 29.28
N LYS A 362 -23.12 -8.09 28.53
CA LYS A 362 -23.64 -6.78 28.99
C LYS A 362 -24.46 -6.88 30.29
N THR A 363 -25.11 -8.02 30.57
CA THR A 363 -25.98 -8.19 31.74
C THR A 363 -25.18 -8.54 32.99
N GLU A 364 -24.09 -9.23 32.85
CA GLU A 364 -23.26 -9.72 33.98
C GLU A 364 -22.25 -8.68 34.46
N LEU A 365 -21.77 -7.80 33.56
CA LEU A 365 -20.80 -6.78 33.90
C LEU A 365 -21.42 -5.60 34.65
N SER A 366 -20.75 -5.16 35.71
CA SER A 366 -21.04 -3.96 36.50
C SER A 366 -19.97 -2.88 36.31
N LYS A 367 -18.71 -3.31 36.15
CA LYS A 367 -17.58 -2.42 36.03
C LYS A 367 -16.56 -2.93 35.03
N VAL A 368 -16.21 -2.09 34.05
CA VAL A 368 -15.20 -2.37 33.01
C VAL A 368 -14.12 -1.30 33.07
N ALA A 369 -12.86 -1.68 32.87
CA ALA A 369 -11.76 -0.74 32.68
C ALA A 369 -11.37 -0.73 31.18
N LEU A 370 -11.38 0.47 30.57
CA LEU A 370 -10.81 0.73 29.25
C LEU A 370 -9.45 1.38 29.43
N ILE A 371 -8.43 0.77 28.87
CA ILE A 371 -7.04 1.12 29.15
C ILE A 371 -6.29 1.28 27.84
N GLY A 372 -5.31 2.16 27.80
CA GLY A 372 -4.40 2.32 26.68
C GLY A 372 -4.54 3.63 25.93
N PRO A 373 -3.50 4.01 25.20
CA PRO A 373 -3.42 5.31 24.51
C PRO A 373 -4.44 5.47 23.38
N LEU A 374 -4.99 4.35 22.88
CA LEU A 374 -6.00 4.34 21.81
C LEU A 374 -7.44 4.10 22.31
N ALA A 375 -7.65 4.01 23.64
CA ALA A 375 -8.97 3.73 24.19
C ALA A 375 -9.96 4.90 24.04
N ASP A 376 -9.47 6.15 24.05
CA ASP A 376 -10.30 7.36 23.88
C ASP A 376 -9.85 8.21 22.67
N GLU A 377 -9.42 7.55 21.61
CA GLU A 377 -8.97 8.21 20.39
C GLU A 377 -9.66 7.61 19.15
N ALA A 378 -9.89 8.44 18.15
CA ALA A 378 -10.31 8.06 16.81
C ALA A 378 -9.49 8.89 15.82
N PHE A 379 -8.24 8.47 15.63
CA PHE A 379 -7.29 9.18 14.79
C PHE A 379 -7.68 9.10 13.32
N ARG A 380 -7.34 10.16 12.60
CA ARG A 380 -7.34 10.21 11.15
C ARG A 380 -5.92 10.06 10.61
N ASP A 381 -5.77 9.37 9.50
CA ASP A 381 -4.54 9.35 8.73
C ASP A 381 -4.47 10.53 7.75
N TRP A 382 -3.42 10.57 6.94
CA TRP A 382 -3.23 11.64 5.96
C TRP A 382 -4.38 11.71 4.94
N TYR A 383 -4.86 10.54 4.50
CA TYR A 383 -5.89 10.41 3.45
C TYR A 383 -7.34 10.35 3.98
N SER A 384 -7.56 10.41 5.29
CA SER A 384 -8.92 10.43 5.88
C SER A 384 -9.68 11.73 5.62
N GLY A 385 -8.97 12.82 5.33
CA GLY A 385 -9.56 14.15 5.28
C GLY A 385 -10.04 14.65 6.65
N THR A 386 -11.04 15.49 6.67
CA THR A 386 -11.61 16.05 7.91
C THR A 386 -12.78 15.18 8.35
N LEU A 387 -12.66 14.50 9.49
CA LEU A 387 -13.75 13.76 10.09
C LEU A 387 -14.90 14.71 10.49
N ALA A 388 -16.11 14.34 10.12
CA ALA A 388 -17.30 15.09 10.58
C ALA A 388 -17.54 14.90 12.08
N TYR A 389 -17.29 13.68 12.54
CA TYR A 389 -17.26 13.23 13.93
C TYR A 389 -16.40 11.96 13.99
N GLY A 390 -15.91 11.62 15.18
CA GLY A 390 -15.24 10.35 15.45
C GLY A 390 -15.80 9.77 16.74
N VAL A 391 -16.26 8.52 16.71
CA VAL A 391 -16.67 7.81 17.92
C VAL A 391 -15.49 7.02 18.44
N THR A 392 -15.00 7.41 19.63
CA THR A 392 -13.91 6.68 20.27
C THR A 392 -14.38 5.35 20.87
N PRO A 393 -13.48 4.36 21.07
CA PRO A 393 -13.82 3.13 21.78
C PRO A 393 -14.46 3.37 23.15
N LEU A 394 -13.95 4.35 23.92
CA LEU A 394 -14.53 4.73 25.20
C LEU A 394 -15.98 5.21 25.07
N GLN A 395 -16.27 6.05 24.09
CA GLN A 395 -17.63 6.55 23.84
C GLN A 395 -18.56 5.40 23.42
N GLY A 396 -18.12 4.54 22.49
CA GLY A 396 -18.89 3.40 22.01
C GLY A 396 -19.22 2.40 23.13
N VAL A 397 -18.23 2.02 23.93
CA VAL A 397 -18.41 1.10 25.06
C VAL A 397 -19.28 1.74 26.15
N THR A 398 -19.05 2.99 26.51
CA THR A 398 -19.86 3.71 27.51
C THR A 398 -21.34 3.76 27.11
N LYS A 399 -21.61 4.01 25.83
CA LYS A 399 -22.97 3.98 25.27
C LYS A 399 -23.62 2.61 25.40
N LYS A 400 -22.87 1.52 25.13
CA LYS A 400 -23.34 0.13 25.24
C LYS A 400 -23.60 -0.30 26.69
N LEU A 401 -22.81 0.20 27.61
CA LEU A 401 -22.88 -0.11 29.05
C LEU A 401 -23.62 0.99 29.85
N ALA A 402 -24.60 1.64 29.25
CA ALA A 402 -25.35 2.71 29.92
C ALA A 402 -25.85 2.27 31.31
N GLY A 403 -25.49 3.03 32.34
CA GLY A 403 -25.81 2.74 33.75
C GLY A 403 -24.82 1.80 34.46
N LYS A 404 -23.74 1.38 33.80
CA LYS A 404 -22.63 0.64 34.39
C LYS A 404 -21.42 1.58 34.65
N GLN A 405 -20.42 1.09 35.39
CA GLN A 405 -19.20 1.84 35.59
C GLN A 405 -18.19 1.52 34.48
N VAL A 406 -17.74 2.54 33.79
CA VAL A 406 -16.63 2.44 32.81
C VAL A 406 -15.51 3.35 33.31
N ALA A 407 -14.40 2.75 33.73
CA ALA A 407 -13.19 3.46 34.12
C ALA A 407 -12.28 3.62 32.90
N PHE A 408 -11.58 4.72 32.78
CA PHE A 408 -10.61 4.99 31.70
C PHE A 408 -9.26 5.40 32.27
N GLU A 409 -8.18 4.80 31.74
CA GLU A 409 -6.79 5.21 31.95
C GLU A 409 -6.01 5.01 30.65
N SER A 410 -5.32 6.07 30.15
CA SER A 410 -4.52 5.95 28.92
C SER A 410 -3.28 5.08 29.08
N GLY A 411 -2.80 4.89 30.31
CA GLY A 411 -1.51 4.24 30.57
C GLY A 411 -0.30 5.14 30.37
N ASP A 412 -0.52 6.40 29.97
CA ASP A 412 0.55 7.38 29.76
C ASP A 412 1.03 8.01 31.06
N ASP A 413 2.33 8.24 31.15
CA ASP A 413 2.89 9.00 32.25
C ASP A 413 2.45 10.46 32.21
N ARG A 414 2.21 11.05 33.40
CA ARG A 414 2.10 12.51 33.54
C ARG A 414 3.40 13.03 34.15
N ILE A 415 4.07 13.90 33.39
CA ILE A 415 5.43 14.32 33.68
C ILE A 415 5.54 15.84 33.85
N ILE A 416 6.54 16.27 34.59
CA ILE A 416 7.05 17.65 34.60
C ILE A 416 8.46 17.65 34.03
N LEU A 417 8.76 18.63 33.18
CA LEU A 417 10.09 18.88 32.66
C LEU A 417 10.72 20.04 33.44
N THR A 418 11.97 19.87 33.90
CA THR A 418 12.75 20.94 34.53
C THR A 418 14.09 21.09 33.83
N SER A 419 14.58 22.31 33.65
CA SER A 419 15.93 22.56 33.15
C SER A 419 16.97 21.88 34.04
N ALA A 420 17.82 21.05 33.51
CA ALA A 420 18.89 20.37 34.26
C ALA A 420 19.89 21.37 34.88
N ALA A 421 20.11 22.50 34.21
CA ALA A 421 21.03 23.53 34.64
C ALA A 421 20.48 24.39 35.79
N SER A 422 19.22 24.83 35.72
CA SER A 422 18.64 25.76 36.67
C SER A 422 17.69 25.14 37.69
N GLY A 423 17.22 23.92 37.44
CA GLY A 423 16.18 23.24 38.20
C GLY A 423 14.78 23.86 38.06
N LYS A 424 14.63 24.91 37.25
CA LYS A 424 13.34 25.55 37.00
C LYS A 424 12.46 24.72 36.09
N ALA A 425 11.16 24.72 36.39
CA ALA A 425 10.21 23.95 35.64
C ALA A 425 9.75 24.67 34.35
N VAL A 426 9.45 23.88 33.32
CA VAL A 426 8.81 24.32 32.09
C VAL A 426 7.35 24.66 32.38
N GLY A 427 6.90 25.81 31.93
CA GLY A 427 5.53 26.26 32.01
C GLY A 427 5.14 26.95 30.70
N MET A 428 3.93 27.53 30.66
CA MET A 428 3.43 28.23 29.50
C MET A 428 3.38 29.73 29.70
N THR A 429 3.68 30.49 28.64
CA THR A 429 3.53 31.95 28.58
C THR A 429 2.70 32.35 27.38
N GLY A 430 2.05 33.50 27.47
CA GLY A 430 1.23 34.06 26.40
C GLY A 430 -0.08 33.28 26.14
N GLU A 431 -0.90 33.81 25.26
CA GLU A 431 -2.14 33.18 24.84
C GLU A 431 -1.89 32.03 23.87
N ASP A 432 -0.75 32.04 23.17
CA ASP A 432 -0.29 31.05 22.23
C ASP A 432 0.24 29.75 22.87
N GLY A 433 0.33 29.71 24.22
CA GLY A 433 0.81 28.53 24.94
C GLY A 433 2.31 28.27 24.77
N ARG A 434 3.13 29.31 24.58
CA ARG A 434 4.59 29.18 24.38
C ARG A 434 5.25 28.57 25.62
N LEU A 435 6.08 27.56 25.40
CA LEU A 435 6.80 26.87 26.46
C LEU A 435 8.06 27.60 26.83
N ALA A 436 8.28 27.78 28.13
CA ALA A 436 9.49 28.42 28.69
C ALA A 436 9.82 27.85 30.05
N VAL A 437 11.09 27.95 30.45
CA VAL A 437 11.60 27.62 31.79
C VAL A 437 11.31 28.78 32.73
N LEU A 438 10.28 28.66 33.59
CA LEU A 438 9.67 29.79 34.32
C LEU A 438 9.70 29.62 35.81
N HIS A 439 9.35 28.45 36.33
CA HIS A 439 8.97 28.28 37.73
C HIS A 439 10.13 27.76 38.60
N ASP A 440 10.44 28.43 39.66
CA ASP A 440 11.46 28.03 40.68
C ASP A 440 11.01 26.80 41.49
N VAL A 441 9.72 26.47 41.47
CA VAL A 441 9.12 25.32 42.16
C VAL A 441 8.60 24.35 41.14
N PRO A 442 9.14 23.11 41.04
CA PRO A 442 8.77 22.11 40.05
C PRO A 442 7.26 21.86 39.98
N GLU A 443 6.55 21.82 41.09
CA GLU A 443 5.12 21.57 41.19
C GLU A 443 4.24 22.65 40.55
N ARG A 444 4.81 23.80 40.16
CA ARG A 444 4.16 24.86 39.39
C ARG A 444 4.40 24.75 37.90
N GLY A 445 5.22 23.81 37.46
CA GLY A 445 5.44 23.50 36.06
C GLY A 445 4.19 22.97 35.39
N GLU A 446 4.16 23.02 34.07
CA GLU A 446 3.09 22.38 33.32
C GLU A 446 3.19 20.84 33.46
N LEU A 447 2.05 20.23 33.66
CA LEU A 447 1.90 18.78 33.70
C LEU A 447 1.63 18.30 32.28
N PHE A 448 2.53 17.50 31.69
CA PHE A 448 2.38 16.95 30.36
C PHE A 448 1.94 15.49 30.43
N ARG A 449 0.91 15.10 29.66
CA ARG A 449 0.68 13.71 29.29
C ARG A 449 1.74 13.35 28.27
N HIS A 450 2.56 12.35 28.58
CA HIS A 450 3.65 11.87 27.74
C HIS A 450 3.27 10.52 27.17
N THR A 451 2.98 10.47 25.87
CA THR A 451 2.69 9.24 25.14
C THR A 451 3.91 8.82 24.33
N ALA A 452 4.39 7.60 24.58
CA ALA A 452 5.47 6.98 23.83
C ALA A 452 4.89 6.06 22.75
N TRP A 453 5.03 6.45 21.49
CA TRP A 453 4.48 5.70 20.34
C TRP A 453 5.41 4.61 19.81
N GLY A 454 6.64 4.53 20.36
CA GLY A 454 7.68 3.60 19.90
C GLY A 454 8.65 4.25 18.88
N TRP A 455 9.82 3.63 18.73
CA TRP A 455 10.89 4.03 17.81
C TRP A 455 11.24 5.51 17.89
N THR A 456 11.40 6.01 19.13
CA THR A 456 11.70 7.40 19.51
C THR A 456 10.57 8.41 19.30
N ALA A 457 9.46 8.08 18.64
CA ALA A 457 8.33 8.99 18.50
C ALA A 457 7.58 9.16 19.83
N ASN A 458 7.49 10.39 20.30
CA ASN A 458 6.75 10.76 21.51
C ASN A 458 5.88 11.99 21.25
N THR A 459 4.81 12.12 22.01
CA THR A 459 3.99 13.33 22.06
C THR A 459 3.80 13.82 23.48
N LEU A 460 3.73 15.12 23.64
CA LEU A 460 3.45 15.79 24.90
C LEU A 460 2.15 16.60 24.78
N GLU A 461 1.17 16.34 25.62
CA GLU A 461 -0.05 17.14 25.73
C GLU A 461 -0.04 17.93 27.03
N ALA A 462 -0.18 19.23 26.94
CA ALA A 462 -0.30 20.09 28.11
C ALA A 462 -1.67 19.91 28.78
N THR A 463 -1.70 19.26 29.96
CA THR A 463 -2.97 18.83 30.59
C THR A 463 -3.87 20.00 31.00
N SER A 464 -3.28 21.19 31.27
CA SER A 464 -4.06 22.38 31.59
C SER A 464 -4.84 22.98 30.43
N ARG A 465 -4.43 22.64 29.17
CA ARG A 465 -5.07 23.13 27.94
C ARG A 465 -5.76 22.03 27.14
N GLY A 466 -5.35 20.78 27.32
CA GLY A 466 -5.74 19.68 26.45
C GLY A 466 -5.24 19.85 25.02
N GLN A 467 -4.05 20.46 24.86
CA GLN A 467 -3.43 20.72 23.55
C GLN A 467 -2.02 20.11 23.49
N TYR A 468 -1.67 19.59 22.31
CA TYR A 468 -0.36 19.00 22.06
C TYR A 468 0.71 20.08 21.89
N VAL A 469 1.91 19.75 22.35
CA VAL A 469 3.11 20.52 22.09
C VAL A 469 3.50 20.36 20.64
N THR A 470 3.66 21.48 19.94
CA THR A 470 4.02 21.54 18.52
C THR A 470 5.11 22.58 18.26
N LEU A 471 5.82 22.44 17.15
CA LEU A 471 6.78 23.44 16.67
C LEU A 471 6.06 24.45 15.79
N ASN A 472 6.00 25.71 16.20
CA ASN A 472 5.39 26.77 15.39
C ASN A 472 6.34 27.27 14.28
N ASP A 473 5.83 28.16 13.41
CA ASP A 473 6.61 28.68 12.28
C ASP A 473 7.78 29.59 12.69
N SER A 474 7.83 30.04 13.94
CA SER A 474 8.96 30.77 14.53
C SER A 474 9.99 29.83 15.19
N GLU A 475 9.92 28.54 14.88
CA GLU A 475 10.79 27.50 15.46
C GLU A 475 10.78 27.45 17.00
N THR A 476 9.63 27.77 17.62
CA THR A 476 9.40 27.77 19.07
C THR A 476 8.39 26.69 19.45
N LEU A 477 8.58 25.99 20.56
CA LEU A 477 7.60 25.04 21.08
C LEU A 477 6.42 25.76 21.74
N THR A 478 5.23 25.39 21.34
CA THR A 478 3.96 25.88 21.88
C THR A 478 2.99 24.73 22.17
N ALA A 479 2.20 24.82 23.23
CA ALA A 479 1.09 23.89 23.45
C ALA A 479 -0.18 24.46 22.80
N SER A 480 -0.33 24.26 21.50
CA SER A 480 -1.36 24.92 20.69
C SER A 480 -2.02 24.04 19.62
N ALA A 481 -1.58 22.80 19.44
CA ALA A 481 -2.18 21.88 18.48
C ALA A 481 -3.35 21.11 19.12
N ASP A 482 -4.51 21.13 18.48
CA ASP A 482 -5.70 20.41 18.96
C ASP A 482 -5.65 18.91 18.61
N GLU A 483 -4.80 18.53 17.63
CA GLU A 483 -4.62 17.16 17.18
C GLU A 483 -3.18 16.94 16.67
N ILE A 484 -2.76 15.68 16.57
CA ILE A 484 -1.50 15.27 15.92
C ILE A 484 -1.82 15.06 14.45
N TYR A 485 -1.48 16.04 13.58
CA TYR A 485 -1.82 15.96 12.17
C TYR A 485 -0.94 16.85 11.29
N GLY A 486 -0.68 16.39 10.07
CA GLY A 486 0.02 17.14 9.04
C GLY A 486 1.00 16.27 8.25
N TRP A 487 1.46 16.79 7.12
CA TRP A 487 2.54 16.16 6.36
C TRP A 487 3.81 16.06 7.20
N TYR A 488 4.21 17.19 7.77
CA TYR A 488 5.25 17.24 8.79
C TYR A 488 4.56 17.25 10.16
N VAL A 489 4.62 16.14 10.87
CA VAL A 489 3.95 16.01 12.18
C VAL A 489 4.79 16.73 13.23
N LYS A 490 4.56 18.04 13.36
CA LYS A 490 5.32 18.94 14.24
C LYS A 490 5.10 18.67 15.74
N GLU A 491 4.13 17.83 16.08
CA GLU A 491 3.80 17.34 17.42
C GLU A 491 4.67 16.16 17.85
N SER A 492 5.40 15.55 16.91
CA SER A 492 6.35 14.47 17.22
C SER A 492 7.63 15.04 17.81
N LEU A 493 7.97 14.59 19.01
CA LEU A 493 9.17 14.96 19.74
C LEU A 493 9.97 13.72 20.09
N ASN A 494 11.29 13.77 19.93
CA ASN A 494 12.18 12.73 20.39
C ASN A 494 12.75 13.13 21.76
N LEU A 495 12.47 12.34 22.79
CA LEU A 495 13.06 12.48 24.12
C LEU A 495 14.30 11.60 24.18
N VAL A 496 15.47 12.18 23.92
CA VAL A 496 16.73 11.45 23.84
C VAL A 496 17.39 11.39 25.21
N PRO A 497 17.66 10.20 25.78
CA PRO A 497 18.38 10.09 27.04
C PRO A 497 19.79 10.67 26.95
N GLU A 498 20.21 11.41 28.01
CA GLU A 498 21.53 11.99 28.16
C GLU A 498 22.23 11.43 29.43
N ASP A 499 23.50 11.69 29.58
CA ASP A 499 24.27 11.28 30.76
C ASP A 499 23.65 11.85 32.03
N GLY A 500 23.62 11.07 33.10
CA GLY A 500 23.08 11.49 34.41
C GLY A 500 21.57 11.40 34.55
N GLY A 501 20.85 10.87 33.52
CA GLY A 501 19.41 10.66 33.55
C GLY A 501 18.58 11.85 33.10
N ALA A 502 19.22 12.85 32.54
CA ALA A 502 18.55 13.94 31.82
C ALA A 502 18.05 13.50 30.46
N VAL A 503 17.22 14.30 29.79
CA VAL A 503 16.78 14.11 28.41
C VAL A 503 17.01 15.40 27.61
N SER A 504 17.36 15.26 26.35
CA SER A 504 17.25 16.33 25.37
C SER A 504 15.97 16.17 24.55
N LEU A 505 15.40 17.29 24.11
CA LEU A 505 14.25 17.31 23.25
C LEU A 505 14.70 17.59 21.82
N ARG A 506 14.21 16.77 20.87
CA ARG A 506 14.41 16.98 19.44
C ARG A 506 13.07 16.99 18.73
N THR A 507 12.99 17.75 17.66
CA THR A 507 11.81 17.82 16.81
C THR A 507 11.67 16.58 15.93
N TRP A 508 10.57 16.45 15.21
CA TRP A 508 10.29 15.40 14.24
C TRP A 508 11.39 15.22 13.17
N ASN A 509 12.13 16.29 12.85
CA ASN A 509 13.23 16.30 11.87
C ASN A 509 14.62 16.44 12.54
N ASP A 510 14.73 15.93 13.77
CA ASP A 510 15.96 15.82 14.57
C ASP A 510 16.65 17.15 14.94
N LYS A 511 15.95 18.30 14.83
CA LYS A 511 16.49 19.57 15.30
C LYS A 511 16.47 19.62 16.84
N LEU A 512 17.58 20.02 17.44
CA LEU A 512 17.72 20.13 18.88
C LEU A 512 16.90 21.31 19.42
N ILE A 513 16.17 21.10 20.52
CA ILE A 513 15.50 22.16 21.28
C ILE A 513 16.42 22.68 22.39
N SER A 514 16.58 23.98 22.46
CA SER A 514 17.37 24.68 23.49
C SER A 514 16.54 25.70 24.25
N ILE A 515 17.06 26.10 25.43
CA ILE A 515 16.48 27.13 26.27
C ILE A 515 17.09 28.48 25.88
N ASN A 516 16.28 29.42 25.44
CA ASN A 516 16.71 30.78 25.16
C ASN A 516 17.20 31.44 26.45
N ALA A 517 18.43 31.97 26.44
CA ALA A 517 19.08 32.54 27.64
C ALA A 517 18.42 33.85 28.13
N GLU A 518 17.69 34.57 27.27
CA GLU A 518 17.10 35.88 27.64
C GLU A 518 15.75 35.70 28.33
N ASP A 519 14.88 34.85 27.81
CA ASP A 519 13.49 34.71 28.27
C ASP A 519 13.08 33.32 28.72
N GLY A 520 13.97 32.34 28.60
CA GLY A 520 13.72 30.95 28.98
C GLY A 520 12.90 30.15 27.97
N THR A 521 12.52 30.71 26.80
CA THR A 521 11.69 30.06 25.79
C THR A 521 12.37 28.80 25.22
N LEU A 522 11.58 27.76 24.99
CA LEU A 522 12.03 26.54 24.32
C LEU A 522 11.93 26.73 22.81
N GLN A 523 13.06 26.68 22.11
CA GLN A 523 13.13 26.93 20.67
C GLN A 523 14.18 26.04 20.01
N VAL A 524 14.12 25.91 18.67
CA VAL A 524 15.19 25.26 17.92
C VAL A 524 16.50 26.02 18.18
N GLY A 525 17.50 25.28 18.61
CA GLY A 525 18.82 25.79 18.96
C GLY A 525 19.94 25.32 18.05
N ASP A 526 21.13 25.90 18.23
CA ASP A 526 22.34 25.42 17.58
C ASP A 526 22.72 24.04 18.11
N GLN A 527 23.14 23.12 17.22
CA GLN A 527 23.63 21.79 17.62
C GLN A 527 24.84 21.84 18.55
N ASP A 528 25.60 22.94 18.50
CA ASP A 528 26.75 23.22 19.37
C ASP A 528 26.36 23.88 20.71
N ALA A 529 25.05 24.05 20.98
CA ALA A 529 24.58 24.63 22.25
C ALA A 529 25.14 23.85 23.46
N VAL A 530 25.56 24.57 24.48
CA VAL A 530 26.11 23.98 25.70
C VAL A 530 25.09 23.02 26.33
N ALA A 531 25.51 21.85 26.80
CA ALA A 531 24.63 20.83 27.41
C ALA A 531 23.66 21.43 28.45
N GLN A 532 24.08 22.40 29.21
CA GLN A 532 23.27 23.10 30.23
C GLN A 532 22.05 23.87 29.66
N ALA A 533 22.04 24.20 28.37
CA ALA A 533 20.95 24.94 27.72
C ALA A 533 19.98 24.05 26.99
N ARG A 534 20.17 22.73 26.96
CA ARG A 534 19.41 21.78 26.16
C ARG A 534 18.91 20.55 26.93
N GLU A 535 19.36 20.36 28.18
CA GLU A 535 19.03 19.17 28.96
C GLU A 535 17.91 19.46 29.97
N PHE A 536 17.00 18.50 30.06
CA PHE A 536 15.87 18.57 30.98
C PHE A 536 15.84 17.31 31.86
N ASN A 537 15.46 17.49 33.12
CA ASN A 537 15.09 16.35 33.95
C ASN A 537 13.60 16.07 33.77
N LYS A 538 13.28 14.80 33.47
CA LYS A 538 11.92 14.28 33.37
C LYS A 538 11.50 13.70 34.72
N THR A 539 10.51 14.31 35.38
CA THR A 539 9.96 13.81 36.64
C THR A 539 8.57 13.25 36.41
N VAL A 540 8.37 11.98 36.72
CA VAL A 540 7.05 11.31 36.62
C VAL A 540 6.25 11.65 37.87
N ILE A 541 5.13 12.34 37.70
CA ILE A 541 4.21 12.73 38.80
C ILE A 541 3.11 11.66 38.95
N VAL A 542 2.61 11.12 37.83
CA VAL A 542 1.68 10.00 37.82
C VAL A 542 2.28 8.94 36.91
N ASN A 543 2.51 7.77 37.42
CA ASN A 543 2.88 6.61 36.62
C ASN A 543 1.65 6.05 35.95
N GLY A 544 1.60 6.12 34.62
CA GLY A 544 0.43 5.71 33.84
C GLY A 544 0.14 4.23 33.95
N VAL A 545 1.18 3.39 33.96
CA VAL A 545 1.03 1.93 34.11
C VAL A 545 0.47 1.58 35.49
N GLU A 546 0.93 2.23 36.57
CA GLU A 546 0.39 2.00 37.91
C GLU A 546 -1.08 2.45 38.02
N ALA A 547 -1.47 3.56 37.40
CA ALA A 547 -2.86 4.01 37.36
C ALA A 547 -3.74 2.99 36.62
N ALA A 548 -3.29 2.52 35.46
CA ALA A 548 -3.96 1.48 34.66
C ALA A 548 -4.13 0.15 35.46
N VAL A 549 -3.09 -0.28 36.18
CA VAL A 549 -3.13 -1.46 37.04
C VAL A 549 -4.18 -1.31 38.14
N GLN A 550 -4.31 -0.12 38.76
CA GLN A 550 -5.34 0.10 39.79
C GLN A 550 -6.74 0.08 39.18
N ALA A 551 -6.95 0.64 38.00
CA ALA A 551 -8.22 0.55 37.28
C ALA A 551 -8.60 -0.89 36.95
N ALA A 552 -7.63 -1.68 36.45
CA ALA A 552 -7.82 -3.08 36.10
C ALA A 552 -8.18 -3.97 37.31
N LYS A 553 -7.51 -3.79 38.46
CA LYS A 553 -7.76 -4.58 39.69
C LYS A 553 -9.17 -4.50 40.20
N VAL A 554 -9.87 -3.39 39.98
CA VAL A 554 -11.22 -3.15 40.51
C VAL A 554 -12.31 -3.38 39.46
N ALA A 555 -11.92 -3.71 38.24
CA ALA A 555 -12.82 -4.03 37.14
C ALA A 555 -13.04 -5.54 37.01
N GLU A 556 -14.20 -5.96 36.49
CA GLU A 556 -14.50 -7.34 36.17
C GLU A 556 -13.81 -7.80 34.92
N VAL A 557 -13.60 -6.84 33.98
CA VAL A 557 -12.88 -7.02 32.70
C VAL A 557 -12.03 -5.77 32.45
N ALA A 558 -10.81 -5.97 31.98
CA ALA A 558 -9.98 -4.93 31.41
C ALA A 558 -9.93 -5.08 29.88
N VAL A 559 -10.20 -4.01 29.14
CA VAL A 559 -10.05 -3.99 27.69
C VAL A 559 -8.93 -3.00 27.37
N VAL A 560 -7.84 -3.50 26.81
CA VAL A 560 -6.63 -2.70 26.54
C VAL A 560 -6.53 -2.39 25.07
N PHE A 561 -6.45 -1.11 24.73
CA PHE A 561 -6.33 -0.60 23.37
C PHE A 561 -4.90 -0.17 23.09
N VAL A 562 -4.23 -0.87 22.18
CA VAL A 562 -2.84 -0.65 21.78
C VAL A 562 -2.72 -0.61 20.27
N GLY A 563 -1.59 -0.14 19.76
CA GLY A 563 -1.35 -0.09 18.32
C GLY A 563 -0.44 1.06 17.92
N ASN A 564 -0.69 1.64 16.73
CA ASN A 564 0.10 2.75 16.23
C ASN A 564 -0.72 4.03 16.08
N HIS A 565 -0.02 5.17 16.11
CA HIS A 565 -0.56 6.42 15.58
C HIS A 565 -0.34 6.43 14.06
N PRO A 566 -1.37 6.69 13.22
CA PRO A 566 -1.27 6.52 11.77
C PRO A 566 -0.31 7.49 11.05
N LEU A 567 0.18 8.52 11.76
CA LEU A 567 1.11 9.51 11.21
C LEU A 567 2.50 9.48 11.84
N LEU A 568 2.76 8.63 12.84
CA LEU A 568 4.04 8.61 13.58
C LEU A 568 4.84 7.32 13.37
N ASN A 569 4.17 6.17 13.33
CA ASN A 569 4.82 4.85 13.33
C ASN A 569 4.85 4.20 11.95
N GLY A 570 5.03 4.96 10.92
CA GLY A 570 4.93 4.60 9.51
C GLY A 570 3.85 5.44 8.84
N LYS A 571 4.14 5.92 7.68
CA LYS A 571 3.28 6.66 6.78
C LYS A 571 4.00 6.89 5.46
N GLU A 572 3.41 7.60 4.54
CA GLU A 572 4.11 8.09 3.36
C GLU A 572 5.40 8.83 3.75
N GLU A 573 6.51 8.52 3.10
CA GLU A 573 7.91 8.90 3.35
C GLU A 573 8.58 8.22 4.56
N ILE A 574 7.89 7.37 5.31
CA ILE A 574 8.46 6.74 6.52
C ILE A 574 8.12 5.26 6.57
N ASP A 575 9.08 4.40 6.24
CA ASP A 575 8.98 2.97 6.49
C ASP A 575 9.17 2.64 7.96
N ARG A 576 8.56 1.54 8.41
CA ARG A 576 8.70 1.04 9.79
C ARG A 576 10.01 0.27 9.95
N PRO A 577 10.77 0.50 11.02
CA PRO A 577 12.00 -0.25 11.28
C PRO A 577 11.72 -1.68 11.78
N ASP A 578 10.55 -1.93 12.38
CA ASP A 578 10.14 -3.20 12.98
C ASP A 578 8.62 -3.38 12.88
N ILE A 579 8.15 -4.59 13.20
CA ILE A 579 6.74 -4.97 13.19
C ILE A 579 6.16 -5.27 14.57
N VAL A 580 6.97 -5.15 15.63
CA VAL A 580 6.55 -5.47 17.01
C VAL A 580 5.68 -4.37 17.61
N LEU A 581 4.89 -4.73 18.63
CA LEU A 581 4.22 -3.74 19.48
C LEU A 581 5.27 -2.93 20.22
N PRO A 582 5.15 -1.58 20.31
CA PRO A 582 6.07 -0.76 21.09
C PRO A 582 6.23 -1.27 22.53
N GLU A 583 7.47 -1.24 23.04
CA GLU A 583 7.82 -1.85 24.34
C GLU A 583 6.99 -1.26 25.50
N GLU A 584 6.71 0.03 25.49
CA GLU A 584 5.90 0.70 26.50
C GLU A 584 4.46 0.19 26.52
N GLN A 585 3.89 -0.04 25.35
CA GLN A 585 2.54 -0.58 25.20
C GLN A 585 2.50 -2.09 25.58
N GLU A 586 3.52 -2.86 25.22
CA GLU A 586 3.60 -4.25 25.61
C GLU A 586 3.76 -4.39 27.13
N ARG A 587 4.55 -3.53 27.77
CA ARG A 587 4.68 -3.44 29.23
C ARG A 587 3.35 -3.11 29.91
N LEU A 588 2.57 -2.18 29.33
CA LEU A 588 1.24 -1.84 29.82
C LEU A 588 0.31 -3.08 29.76
N VAL A 589 0.25 -3.79 28.64
CA VAL A 589 -0.57 -4.99 28.47
C VAL A 589 -0.19 -6.04 29.51
N LYS A 590 1.12 -6.31 29.69
CA LYS A 590 1.63 -7.28 30.67
C LYS A 590 1.21 -6.94 32.10
N ALA A 591 1.40 -5.68 32.51
CA ALA A 591 1.05 -5.21 33.84
C ALA A 591 -0.46 -5.27 34.13
N VAL A 592 -1.28 -4.93 33.15
CA VAL A 592 -2.74 -5.01 33.24
C VAL A 592 -3.20 -6.46 33.37
N TYR A 593 -2.67 -7.36 32.53
CA TYR A 593 -2.98 -8.79 32.56
C TYR A 593 -2.57 -9.46 33.89
N GLU A 594 -1.39 -9.13 34.42
CA GLU A 594 -0.97 -9.60 35.76
C GLU A 594 -1.92 -9.13 36.85
N ALA A 595 -2.49 -7.95 36.73
CA ALA A 595 -3.43 -7.38 37.69
C ALA A 595 -4.85 -7.92 37.54
N ASN A 596 -5.27 -8.25 36.32
CA ASN A 596 -6.57 -8.80 35.98
C ASN A 596 -6.46 -9.76 34.79
N PRO A 597 -6.38 -11.07 35.01
CA PRO A 597 -6.31 -12.06 33.91
C PRO A 597 -7.50 -12.06 32.95
N ASN A 598 -8.65 -11.48 33.36
CA ASN A 598 -9.78 -11.26 32.46
C ASN A 598 -9.55 -10.03 31.59
N THR A 599 -8.51 -10.07 30.79
CA THR A 599 -8.06 -8.98 29.92
C THR A 599 -8.33 -9.33 28.45
N VAL A 600 -8.92 -8.40 27.74
CA VAL A 600 -9.09 -8.41 26.28
C VAL A 600 -8.16 -7.33 25.70
N VAL A 601 -7.47 -7.64 24.61
CA VAL A 601 -6.66 -6.65 23.88
C VAL A 601 -7.33 -6.34 22.54
N VAL A 602 -7.41 -5.05 22.21
CA VAL A 602 -7.83 -4.53 20.91
C VAL A 602 -6.65 -3.80 20.30
N ILE A 603 -6.11 -4.35 19.22
CA ILE A 603 -5.06 -3.72 18.43
C ILE A 603 -5.76 -2.79 17.43
N VAL A 604 -5.47 -1.49 17.50
CA VAL A 604 -5.90 -0.49 16.51
C VAL A 604 -4.67 -0.05 15.73
N GLY A 605 -4.59 -0.44 14.47
CA GLY A 605 -3.35 -0.23 13.74
C GLY A 605 -3.46 -0.30 12.23
N SER A 606 -2.64 0.49 11.56
CA SER A 606 -2.54 0.56 10.09
C SER A 606 -1.74 -0.61 9.49
N TYR A 607 -1.13 -1.45 10.32
CA TYR A 607 -0.13 -2.46 9.93
C TYR A 607 -0.30 -3.74 10.75
N PRO A 608 0.29 -4.86 10.31
CA PRO A 608 0.56 -6.00 11.18
C PRO A 608 1.40 -5.57 12.40
N ILE A 609 0.94 -5.92 13.59
CA ILE A 609 1.62 -5.62 14.87
C ILE A 609 1.81 -6.93 15.61
N SER A 610 3.06 -7.38 15.71
CA SER A 610 3.39 -8.67 16.29
C SER A 610 3.71 -8.57 17.78
N SER A 611 3.12 -9.48 18.55
CA SER A 611 3.50 -9.76 19.92
C SER A 611 3.22 -11.23 20.22
N THR A 612 4.26 -12.04 20.20
CA THR A 612 4.16 -13.46 20.55
C THR A 612 3.71 -13.65 21.99
N TRP A 613 4.12 -12.74 22.89
CA TRP A 613 3.69 -12.78 24.28
C TRP A 613 2.17 -12.59 24.43
N MET A 614 1.56 -11.67 23.68
CA MET A 614 0.11 -11.47 23.69
C MET A 614 -0.63 -12.71 23.19
N ASP A 615 -0.15 -13.28 22.09
CA ASP A 615 -0.75 -14.51 21.52
C ASP A 615 -0.69 -15.67 22.49
N GLU A 616 0.40 -15.82 23.25
CA GLU A 616 0.55 -16.90 24.23
C GLU A 616 -0.29 -16.70 25.49
N ASN A 617 -0.47 -15.47 25.97
CA ASN A 617 -0.98 -15.19 27.32
C ASN A 617 -2.37 -14.55 27.35
N ILE A 618 -2.72 -13.66 26.42
CA ILE A 618 -3.99 -12.94 26.43
C ILE A 618 -5.11 -13.84 25.93
N PRO A 619 -6.23 -13.97 26.66
CA PRO A 619 -7.31 -14.90 26.29
C PRO A 619 -8.11 -14.47 25.04
N ALA A 620 -8.21 -13.17 24.75
CA ALA A 620 -8.87 -12.68 23.54
C ALA A 620 -8.18 -11.45 22.96
N VAL A 621 -7.93 -11.47 21.64
CA VAL A 621 -7.27 -10.41 20.91
C VAL A 621 -8.09 -10.07 19.66
N LEU A 622 -8.44 -8.80 19.52
CA LEU A 622 -9.06 -8.21 18.33
C LEU A 622 -8.06 -7.32 17.58
N TYR A 623 -8.19 -7.26 16.28
CA TYR A 623 -7.50 -6.29 15.43
C TYR A 623 -8.52 -5.49 14.63
N THR A 624 -8.29 -4.19 14.51
CA THR A 624 -8.98 -3.29 13.58
C THR A 624 -8.01 -2.25 13.06
N SER A 625 -8.21 -1.78 11.83
CA SER A 625 -7.52 -0.59 11.34
C SER A 625 -8.03 0.66 12.05
N HIS A 626 -7.47 1.84 11.72
CA HIS A 626 -8.14 3.11 12.02
C HIS A 626 -9.42 3.17 11.17
N SER A 627 -10.55 2.81 11.80
CA SER A 627 -11.80 2.50 11.09
C SER A 627 -12.70 3.72 10.85
N GLY A 628 -12.09 4.91 10.70
CA GLY A 628 -12.82 6.12 10.38
C GLY A 628 -13.75 6.58 11.51
N GLN A 629 -14.85 7.23 11.11
CA GLN A 629 -15.77 7.90 12.05
C GLN A 629 -16.53 6.97 12.99
N GLU A 630 -16.65 5.68 12.70
CA GLU A 630 -17.48 4.72 13.44
C GLU A 630 -16.67 3.68 14.24
N LEU A 631 -15.37 3.86 14.41
CA LEU A 631 -14.47 2.94 15.10
C LEU A 631 -15.04 2.43 16.43
N GLY A 632 -15.43 3.33 17.34
CA GLY A 632 -15.88 2.97 18.66
C GLY A 632 -17.22 2.25 18.69
N ASN A 633 -18.17 2.61 17.82
CA ASN A 633 -19.43 1.89 17.70
C ASN A 633 -19.22 0.47 17.19
N ALA A 634 -18.35 0.27 16.17
CA ALA A 634 -18.03 -1.02 15.61
C ALA A 634 -17.33 -1.95 16.62
N VAL A 635 -16.32 -1.45 17.33
CA VAL A 635 -15.61 -2.19 18.36
C VAL A 635 -16.56 -2.60 19.49
N ALA A 636 -17.43 -1.69 19.95
CA ALA A 636 -18.42 -1.99 20.99
C ALA A 636 -19.44 -3.04 20.54
N ASP A 637 -19.90 -2.99 19.27
CA ASP A 637 -20.82 -4.01 18.74
C ASP A 637 -20.18 -5.41 18.75
N VAL A 638 -18.89 -5.51 18.39
CA VAL A 638 -18.15 -6.78 18.41
C VAL A 638 -17.88 -7.23 19.84
N LEU A 639 -17.34 -6.38 20.72
CA LEU A 639 -17.02 -6.74 22.10
C LEU A 639 -18.21 -7.35 22.84
N PHE A 640 -19.42 -6.85 22.58
CA PHE A 640 -20.63 -7.28 23.28
C PHE A 640 -21.55 -8.22 22.46
N GLY A 641 -21.09 -8.71 21.32
CA GLY A 641 -21.79 -9.73 20.53
C GLY A 641 -23.03 -9.22 19.78
N ASP A 642 -23.19 -7.92 19.62
CA ASP A 642 -24.24 -7.36 18.75
C ASP A 642 -23.88 -7.59 17.25
N TYR A 643 -22.61 -7.83 16.98
CA TYR A 643 -22.09 -8.30 15.71
C TYR A 643 -21.01 -9.39 15.94
N SER A 644 -21.13 -10.53 15.25
CA SER A 644 -20.08 -11.55 15.26
C SER A 644 -18.95 -11.13 14.31
N PRO A 645 -17.68 -11.05 14.77
CA PRO A 645 -16.58 -10.66 13.91
C PRO A 645 -16.46 -11.59 12.71
N SER A 646 -16.20 -11.02 11.53
CA SER A 646 -16.11 -11.77 10.28
C SER A 646 -14.93 -11.32 9.41
N GLY A 647 -14.13 -10.40 9.91
CA GLY A 647 -12.92 -9.93 9.25
C GLY A 647 -11.86 -11.04 9.15
N LYS A 648 -11.08 -10.99 8.07
CA LYS A 648 -9.95 -11.89 7.81
C LYS A 648 -8.72 -11.06 7.48
N LEU A 649 -7.54 -11.47 7.96
CA LEU A 649 -6.30 -10.76 7.67
C LEU A 649 -6.00 -10.72 6.17
N ASN A 650 -5.61 -9.55 5.69
CA ASN A 650 -5.19 -9.29 4.30
C ASN A 650 -3.69 -9.53 4.07
N MET A 651 -2.94 -9.80 5.15
CA MET A 651 -1.50 -10.05 5.14
C MET A 651 -1.14 -11.18 6.09
N THR A 652 0.01 -11.79 5.84
CA THR A 652 0.71 -12.65 6.81
C THR A 652 1.26 -11.80 7.95
N TRP A 653 0.94 -12.16 9.19
CA TRP A 653 1.55 -11.57 10.38
C TRP A 653 2.74 -12.42 10.80
N TYR A 654 3.94 -11.93 10.61
CA TYR A 654 5.18 -12.59 10.98
C TYR A 654 5.41 -12.49 12.49
N ARG A 655 6.18 -13.42 13.07
CA ARG A 655 6.51 -13.41 14.51
C ARG A 655 7.52 -12.33 14.87
N SER A 656 8.46 -12.05 13.97
CA SER A 656 9.47 -10.99 14.11
C SER A 656 9.96 -10.56 12.73
N VAL A 657 10.63 -9.41 12.69
CA VAL A 657 11.29 -8.88 11.48
C VAL A 657 12.39 -9.83 10.95
N ASP A 658 12.95 -10.69 11.80
CA ASP A 658 13.98 -11.68 11.40
C ASP A 658 13.46 -12.75 10.41
N GLN A 659 12.14 -12.89 10.28
CA GLN A 659 11.52 -13.77 9.28
C GLN A 659 11.39 -13.13 7.90
N LEU A 660 11.73 -11.86 7.77
CA LEU A 660 11.64 -11.08 6.54
C LEU A 660 13.02 -10.88 5.91
N PRO A 661 13.13 -10.91 4.58
CA PRO A 661 14.35 -10.48 3.90
C PRO A 661 14.52 -8.96 3.99
N ASP A 662 15.59 -8.44 3.38
CA ASP A 662 15.80 -6.99 3.27
C ASP A 662 14.59 -6.30 2.63
N LEU A 663 14.20 -5.12 3.13
CA LEU A 663 13.04 -4.37 2.61
C LEU A 663 13.18 -4.09 1.11
N MET A 664 14.39 -3.86 0.63
CA MET A 664 14.69 -3.56 -0.78
C MET A 664 14.80 -4.81 -1.66
N ASP A 665 14.65 -6.02 -1.12
CA ASP A 665 14.55 -7.24 -1.90
C ASP A 665 13.14 -7.39 -2.47
N TYR A 666 12.99 -7.20 -3.77
CA TYR A 666 11.72 -7.26 -4.51
C TYR A 666 11.38 -8.66 -5.03
N ASP A 667 12.23 -9.67 -4.81
CA ASP A 667 11.96 -11.05 -5.20
C ASP A 667 11.00 -11.74 -4.23
N ILE A 668 9.76 -11.88 -4.62
CA ILE A 668 8.71 -12.57 -3.83
C ILE A 668 9.02 -14.06 -3.72
N ILE A 669 9.51 -14.67 -4.81
CA ILE A 669 9.69 -16.12 -4.95
C ILE A 669 10.93 -16.59 -4.16
N LYS A 670 12.10 -16.00 -4.40
CA LYS A 670 13.35 -16.38 -3.76
C LYS A 670 13.47 -15.79 -2.36
N GLY A 671 12.98 -14.57 -2.17
CA GLY A 671 12.86 -13.89 -0.88
C GLY A 671 11.87 -14.56 0.08
N LYS A 672 11.11 -15.57 -0.38
CA LYS A 672 10.10 -16.29 0.41
C LYS A 672 9.11 -15.35 1.10
N ARG A 673 8.64 -14.36 0.37
CA ARG A 673 7.69 -13.36 0.88
C ARG A 673 6.26 -13.86 0.77
N THR A 674 5.39 -13.31 1.57
CA THR A 674 3.95 -13.57 1.61
C THR A 674 3.60 -15.03 1.92
N TYR A 675 2.34 -15.32 2.23
CA TYR A 675 1.88 -16.70 2.47
C TYR A 675 2.16 -17.63 1.27
N MET A 676 2.34 -17.07 0.08
CA MET A 676 2.57 -17.86 -1.13
C MET A 676 3.92 -18.58 -1.12
N TYR A 677 4.96 -17.97 -0.56
CA TYR A 677 6.31 -18.52 -0.60
C TYR A 677 7.01 -18.65 0.76
N PHE A 678 6.44 -18.04 1.80
CA PHE A 678 6.97 -18.15 3.16
C PHE A 678 6.73 -19.57 3.70
N ASP A 679 7.81 -20.27 4.01
CA ASP A 679 7.81 -21.66 4.49
C ASP A 679 8.04 -21.77 6.01
N GLY A 680 8.10 -20.63 6.72
CA GLY A 680 8.18 -20.55 8.17
C GLY A 680 6.81 -20.62 8.85
N GLU A 681 6.81 -20.46 10.16
CA GLU A 681 5.59 -20.38 10.98
C GLU A 681 5.25 -18.92 11.28
N PRO A 682 4.16 -18.35 10.71
CA PRO A 682 3.74 -16.99 11.03
C PRO A 682 3.13 -16.90 12.45
N LEU A 683 2.95 -15.70 12.96
CA LEU A 683 2.12 -15.45 14.13
C LEU A 683 0.66 -15.70 13.79
N TYR A 684 0.16 -15.10 12.71
CA TYR A 684 -1.14 -15.38 12.11
C TYR A 684 -1.01 -15.50 10.60
N PRO A 685 -1.59 -16.54 9.98
CA PRO A 685 -1.51 -16.73 8.55
C PRO A 685 -2.42 -15.75 7.79
N PHE A 686 -2.10 -15.49 6.52
CA PHE A 686 -2.98 -14.79 5.60
C PHE A 686 -4.39 -15.39 5.58
N GLY A 687 -5.42 -14.55 5.61
CA GLY A 687 -6.83 -14.95 5.65
C GLY A 687 -7.33 -15.39 7.03
N HIS A 688 -6.50 -15.32 8.08
CA HIS A 688 -6.90 -15.69 9.44
C HIS A 688 -7.91 -14.71 10.03
N GLY A 689 -8.86 -15.25 10.76
CA GLY A 689 -9.85 -14.54 11.55
C GLY A 689 -10.92 -15.50 12.07
N LEU A 690 -11.23 -15.39 13.35
CA LEU A 690 -12.23 -16.20 14.04
C LEU A 690 -13.60 -15.50 14.05
N SER A 691 -14.63 -16.22 14.41
CA SER A 691 -15.98 -15.68 14.66
C SER A 691 -16.57 -16.27 15.93
N TYR A 692 -17.73 -15.75 16.36
CA TYR A 692 -18.49 -16.34 17.48
C TYR A 692 -19.32 -17.55 17.06
N ALA A 693 -19.42 -17.82 15.74
CA ALA A 693 -20.11 -18.99 15.22
C ALA A 693 -19.19 -20.22 15.20
N GLN A 694 -19.80 -21.39 15.15
CA GLN A 694 -19.11 -22.67 14.98
C GLN A 694 -19.35 -23.17 13.56
N VAL A 695 -18.45 -22.85 12.66
CA VAL A 695 -18.57 -23.20 11.22
C VAL A 695 -17.79 -24.48 10.93
N VAL A 696 -18.41 -25.38 10.17
CA VAL A 696 -17.84 -26.67 9.76
C VAL A 696 -17.96 -26.82 8.25
N TYR A 697 -16.89 -27.20 7.61
CA TYR A 697 -16.83 -27.52 6.18
C TYR A 697 -17.08 -29.01 6.01
N ARG A 698 -18.15 -29.37 5.29
CA ARG A 698 -18.65 -30.76 5.27
C ARG A 698 -18.20 -31.56 4.06
N LYS A 699 -18.31 -31.00 2.87
CA LYS A 699 -18.17 -31.74 1.62
C LYS A 699 -17.55 -30.85 0.55
N LEU A 700 -16.52 -31.36 -0.11
CA LEU A 700 -15.99 -30.83 -1.36
C LEU A 700 -16.44 -31.77 -2.50
N SER A 701 -17.03 -31.21 -3.54
CA SER A 701 -17.41 -31.97 -4.75
C SER A 701 -16.79 -31.30 -5.98
N LEU A 702 -16.06 -32.08 -6.77
CA LEU A 702 -15.45 -31.65 -8.04
C LEU A 702 -16.34 -32.17 -9.18
N ALA A 703 -16.60 -31.31 -10.19
CA ALA A 703 -17.37 -31.71 -11.37
C ALA A 703 -16.58 -32.69 -12.26
N GLU A 704 -15.28 -32.44 -12.41
CA GLU A 704 -14.34 -33.22 -13.20
C GLU A 704 -12.98 -33.27 -12.52
N GLU A 705 -12.28 -34.40 -12.60
CA GLU A 705 -10.94 -34.61 -12.05
C GLU A 705 -9.86 -34.55 -13.13
N LEU A 706 -10.22 -34.69 -14.42
CA LEU A 706 -9.31 -34.60 -15.55
C LEU A 706 -9.76 -33.46 -16.46
N LEU A 707 -8.91 -32.47 -16.60
CA LEU A 707 -9.19 -31.23 -17.32
C LEU A 707 -8.15 -30.98 -18.42
N LYS A 708 -8.59 -30.35 -19.49
CA LYS A 708 -7.73 -29.81 -20.56
C LYS A 708 -7.37 -28.34 -20.24
N GLN A 709 -6.39 -27.82 -20.98
CA GLN A 709 -5.92 -26.45 -20.85
C GLN A 709 -7.03 -25.38 -21.05
N ASP A 710 -7.99 -25.66 -21.94
CA ASP A 710 -9.17 -24.83 -22.24
C ASP A 710 -10.37 -25.13 -21.30
N GLY A 711 -10.20 -26.01 -20.34
CA GLY A 711 -11.23 -26.44 -19.40
C GLY A 711 -11.48 -25.44 -18.25
N THR A 712 -12.37 -25.84 -17.37
CA THR A 712 -12.75 -25.04 -16.20
C THR A 712 -12.89 -25.95 -14.98
N ILE A 713 -12.18 -25.64 -13.91
CA ILE A 713 -12.38 -26.24 -12.59
C ILE A 713 -13.72 -25.73 -12.05
N LYS A 714 -14.65 -26.66 -11.75
CA LYS A 714 -15.91 -26.36 -11.09
C LYS A 714 -15.99 -27.19 -9.83
N LEU A 715 -16.22 -26.55 -8.71
CA LEU A 715 -16.34 -27.20 -7.42
C LEU A 715 -17.46 -26.62 -6.57
N THR A 716 -17.95 -27.39 -5.63
CA THR A 716 -18.89 -26.95 -4.60
C THR A 716 -18.42 -27.41 -3.24
N VAL A 717 -18.71 -26.58 -2.23
CA VAL A 717 -18.37 -26.82 -0.83
C VAL A 717 -19.61 -26.60 0.03
N ASP A 718 -19.96 -27.58 0.85
CA ASP A 718 -21.03 -27.43 1.85
C ASP A 718 -20.43 -26.90 3.16
N VAL A 719 -20.95 -25.76 3.62
CA VAL A 719 -20.52 -25.07 4.83
C VAL A 719 -21.71 -24.94 5.79
N GLU A 720 -21.53 -25.37 7.03
CA GLU A 720 -22.60 -25.42 8.05
C GLU A 720 -22.19 -24.64 9.29
N ASN A 721 -23.08 -23.79 9.79
CA ASN A 721 -22.97 -23.20 11.12
C ASN A 721 -23.67 -24.15 12.13
N THR A 722 -22.87 -24.89 12.90
CA THR A 722 -23.37 -25.80 13.93
C THR A 722 -23.63 -25.12 15.29
N GLY A 723 -23.25 -23.83 15.40
CA GLY A 723 -23.42 -23.05 16.62
C GLY A 723 -24.79 -22.37 16.72
N SER A 724 -24.95 -21.58 17.77
CA SER A 724 -26.18 -20.82 18.07
C SER A 724 -26.11 -19.34 17.64
N VAL A 725 -24.96 -18.86 17.20
CA VAL A 725 -24.73 -17.45 16.79
C VAL A 725 -24.65 -17.40 15.27
N ALA A 726 -25.46 -16.53 14.66
CA ALA A 726 -25.34 -16.23 13.24
C ALA A 726 -24.06 -15.45 12.96
N SER A 727 -23.38 -15.73 11.85
CA SER A 727 -22.14 -15.03 11.47
C SER A 727 -21.92 -15.10 9.96
N ASP A 728 -21.12 -14.18 9.45
CA ASP A 728 -20.54 -14.33 8.13
C ASP A 728 -19.30 -15.21 8.20
N GLU A 729 -19.07 -15.98 7.13
CA GLU A 729 -17.87 -16.78 6.92
C GLU A 729 -17.28 -16.49 5.56
N VAL A 730 -15.94 -16.44 5.46
CA VAL A 730 -15.22 -16.31 4.20
C VAL A 730 -14.64 -17.66 3.81
N VAL A 731 -15.24 -18.29 2.81
CA VAL A 731 -14.76 -19.54 2.24
C VAL A 731 -13.64 -19.22 1.25
N GLN A 732 -12.42 -19.73 1.51
CA GLN A 732 -11.24 -19.43 0.74
C GLN A 732 -10.81 -20.64 -0.09
N PHE A 733 -10.55 -20.41 -1.38
CA PHE A 733 -10.16 -21.42 -2.35
C PHE A 733 -8.74 -21.17 -2.83
N TYR A 734 -7.85 -22.11 -2.55
CA TYR A 734 -6.44 -22.09 -2.94
C TYR A 734 -6.09 -23.23 -3.88
N ILE A 735 -5.04 -23.03 -4.67
CA ILE A 735 -4.42 -24.04 -5.55
C ILE A 735 -2.96 -24.22 -5.16
N HIS A 736 -2.49 -25.47 -5.23
CA HIS A 736 -1.09 -25.85 -5.16
C HIS A 736 -0.73 -26.79 -6.34
N ALA A 737 0.33 -26.43 -7.08
CA ALA A 737 0.89 -27.30 -8.12
C ALA A 737 1.82 -28.33 -7.46
N LEU A 738 1.47 -29.62 -7.50
CA LEU A 738 2.24 -30.70 -6.84
C LEU A 738 3.59 -30.97 -7.51
N SER A 739 3.71 -30.64 -8.79
CA SER A 739 4.97 -30.70 -9.53
C SER A 739 5.00 -29.60 -10.57
N SER A 740 6.16 -28.97 -10.75
CA SER A 740 6.38 -27.94 -11.76
C SER A 740 7.87 -27.87 -12.10
N ARG A 741 8.19 -27.43 -13.30
CA ARG A 741 9.55 -27.11 -13.73
C ARG A 741 10.17 -25.98 -12.89
N VAL A 742 9.34 -25.06 -12.41
CA VAL A 742 9.75 -23.88 -11.65
C VAL A 742 9.19 -23.91 -10.23
N LYS A 743 9.76 -23.11 -9.34
CA LYS A 743 9.19 -22.93 -8.01
C LYS A 743 7.81 -22.28 -8.13
N ARG A 744 6.78 -22.96 -7.62
CA ARG A 744 5.40 -22.47 -7.58
C ARG A 744 5.02 -22.07 -6.16
N PRO A 745 3.97 -21.26 -5.97
CA PRO A 745 3.44 -20.95 -4.65
C PRO A 745 3.13 -22.21 -3.83
N LEU A 746 3.40 -22.17 -2.52
CA LEU A 746 2.96 -23.19 -1.58
C LEU A 746 1.43 -23.29 -1.55
N LYS A 747 0.78 -22.15 -1.68
CA LYS A 747 -0.66 -21.99 -1.86
C LYS A 747 -0.88 -20.67 -2.60
N GLN A 748 -1.82 -20.65 -3.52
CA GLN A 748 -2.21 -19.46 -4.27
C GLN A 748 -3.72 -19.29 -4.18
N LEU A 749 -4.20 -18.20 -3.63
CA LEU A 749 -5.63 -17.87 -3.62
C LEU A 749 -6.13 -17.72 -5.05
N LYS A 750 -7.23 -18.39 -5.35
CA LYS A 750 -7.89 -18.37 -6.68
C LYS A 750 -9.38 -18.05 -6.60
N GLY A 751 -9.86 -17.81 -5.38
CA GLY A 751 -11.22 -17.38 -5.16
C GLY A 751 -11.58 -17.34 -3.69
N PHE A 752 -12.55 -16.53 -3.36
CA PHE A 752 -13.16 -16.47 -2.04
C PHE A 752 -14.62 -16.04 -2.14
N GLU A 753 -15.41 -16.44 -1.17
CA GLU A 753 -16.82 -16.07 -1.09
C GLU A 753 -17.21 -15.80 0.36
N LYS A 754 -17.76 -14.63 0.63
CA LYS A 754 -18.31 -14.29 1.94
C LYS A 754 -19.78 -14.61 1.97
N ILE A 755 -20.16 -15.49 2.89
CA ILE A 755 -21.54 -15.99 3.04
C ILE A 755 -22.07 -15.70 4.43
N HIS A 756 -23.37 -15.43 4.54
CA HIS A 756 -24.06 -15.33 5.83
C HIS A 756 -24.65 -16.67 6.24
N LEU A 757 -24.36 -17.13 7.45
CA LEU A 757 -24.87 -18.39 7.98
C LEU A 757 -25.66 -18.15 9.28
N ALA A 758 -26.99 -18.31 9.21
CA ALA A 758 -27.81 -18.38 10.41
C ALA A 758 -27.43 -19.59 11.28
N ALA A 759 -27.80 -19.57 12.55
CA ALA A 759 -27.61 -20.72 13.45
C ALA A 759 -28.26 -21.99 12.87
N GLY A 760 -27.47 -23.08 12.77
CA GLY A 760 -27.94 -24.38 12.23
C GLY A 760 -28.10 -24.40 10.69
N GLN A 761 -27.71 -23.34 9.97
CA GLN A 761 -27.82 -23.27 8.49
C GLN A 761 -26.65 -23.94 7.81
N THR A 762 -26.96 -24.69 6.75
CA THR A 762 -25.99 -25.18 5.76
C THR A 762 -26.18 -24.41 4.45
N GLN A 763 -25.07 -24.00 3.84
CA GLN A 763 -25.06 -23.36 2.52
C GLN A 763 -24.02 -24.03 1.62
N THR A 764 -24.36 -24.23 0.36
CA THR A 764 -23.42 -24.70 -0.66
C THR A 764 -22.80 -23.51 -1.38
N VAL A 765 -21.48 -23.41 -1.33
CA VAL A 765 -20.68 -22.40 -2.05
C VAL A 765 -20.10 -23.04 -3.31
N ALA A 766 -20.14 -22.33 -4.43
CA ALA A 766 -19.61 -22.80 -5.70
C ALA A 766 -18.46 -21.93 -6.18
N PHE A 767 -17.38 -22.55 -6.67
CA PHE A 767 -16.28 -21.86 -7.34
C PHE A 767 -16.12 -22.35 -8.77
N THR A 768 -15.73 -21.43 -9.62
CA THR A 768 -15.44 -21.67 -11.03
C THR A 768 -14.12 -20.98 -11.37
N LEU A 769 -13.13 -21.77 -11.87
CA LEU A 769 -11.81 -21.26 -12.22
C LEU A 769 -11.41 -21.79 -13.60
N PRO A 770 -11.19 -20.91 -14.61
CA PRO A 770 -10.60 -21.35 -15.87
C PRO A 770 -9.23 -22.01 -15.62
N VAL A 771 -8.93 -23.12 -16.29
CA VAL A 771 -7.64 -23.81 -16.16
C VAL A 771 -6.48 -22.90 -16.59
N ALA A 772 -6.73 -21.94 -17.49
CA ALA A 772 -5.77 -20.90 -17.88
C ALA A 772 -5.20 -20.10 -16.71
N GLU A 773 -5.98 -19.93 -15.61
CA GLU A 773 -5.55 -19.23 -14.40
C GLU A 773 -4.54 -20.01 -13.54
N LEU A 774 -4.21 -21.25 -13.92
CA LEU A 774 -3.14 -22.05 -13.32
C LEU A 774 -1.77 -21.75 -13.94
N ALA A 775 -1.73 -20.89 -14.95
CA ALA A 775 -0.50 -20.54 -15.66
C ALA A 775 0.55 -19.88 -14.76
N PHE A 776 1.81 -20.08 -15.12
CA PHE A 776 2.95 -19.31 -14.68
C PHE A 776 3.62 -18.62 -15.89
N TRP A 777 4.47 -17.65 -15.64
CA TRP A 777 5.23 -17.00 -16.72
C TRP A 777 6.47 -17.83 -17.09
N ASP A 778 6.45 -18.42 -18.28
CA ASP A 778 7.59 -19.16 -18.81
C ASP A 778 8.62 -18.20 -19.40
N VAL A 779 9.69 -17.96 -18.68
CA VAL A 779 10.82 -17.10 -19.11
C VAL A 779 11.60 -17.67 -20.29
N THR A 780 11.38 -18.94 -20.65
CA THR A 780 12.06 -19.56 -21.82
C THR A 780 11.43 -19.12 -23.12
N ARG A 781 10.13 -18.83 -23.12
CA ARG A 781 9.32 -18.48 -24.30
C ARG A 781 8.65 -17.10 -24.16
N GLU A 782 8.82 -16.42 -23.03
CA GLU A 782 8.17 -15.15 -22.72
C GLU A 782 6.65 -15.18 -22.90
N GLN A 783 5.98 -16.21 -22.32
CA GLN A 783 4.54 -16.40 -22.38
C GLN A 783 3.99 -17.11 -21.14
N TYR A 784 2.69 -16.98 -20.90
CA TYR A 784 2.03 -17.79 -19.88
C TYR A 784 1.92 -19.25 -20.31
N CYS A 785 2.14 -20.17 -19.36
CA CYS A 785 2.15 -21.61 -19.57
C CYS A 785 1.36 -22.34 -18.49
N VAL A 786 0.39 -23.16 -18.89
CA VAL A 786 -0.28 -24.14 -18.04
C VAL A 786 0.41 -25.47 -18.19
N GLU A 787 1.14 -25.93 -17.18
CA GLU A 787 1.84 -27.21 -17.21
C GLU A 787 0.89 -28.40 -17.08
N THR A 788 1.23 -29.49 -17.79
CA THR A 788 0.65 -30.80 -17.53
C THR A 788 1.07 -31.28 -16.13
N GLY A 789 0.09 -31.57 -15.26
CA GLY A 789 0.43 -32.04 -13.91
C GLY A 789 -0.79 -32.20 -13.03
N GLU A 790 -0.52 -32.58 -11.78
CA GLU A 790 -1.52 -32.69 -10.74
C GLU A 790 -1.53 -31.41 -9.89
N TYR A 791 -2.73 -30.90 -9.66
CA TYR A 791 -2.96 -29.72 -8.87
C TYR A 791 -3.85 -30.06 -7.67
N GLU A 792 -3.45 -29.62 -6.50
CA GLU A 792 -4.22 -29.78 -5.26
C GLU A 792 -5.14 -28.58 -5.07
N ILE A 793 -6.40 -28.87 -4.80
CA ILE A 793 -7.44 -27.92 -4.45
C ILE A 793 -7.51 -27.87 -2.92
N LEU A 794 -7.39 -26.67 -2.35
CA LEU A 794 -7.37 -26.47 -0.91
C LEU A 794 -8.50 -25.49 -0.55
N ILE A 795 -9.44 -25.94 0.27
CA ILE A 795 -10.52 -25.10 0.79
C ILE A 795 -10.30 -24.89 2.28
N GLY A 796 -10.27 -23.62 2.70
CA GLY A 796 -9.94 -23.28 4.07
C GLY A 796 -10.63 -22.04 4.61
N ARG A 797 -10.41 -21.79 5.90
CA ARG A 797 -10.77 -20.56 6.60
C ARG A 797 -9.65 -19.52 6.49
N SER A 798 -8.44 -20.00 6.21
CA SER A 798 -7.23 -19.21 6.00
C SER A 798 -6.21 -20.04 5.23
N SER A 799 -5.11 -19.42 4.81
CA SER A 799 -3.98 -20.14 4.21
C SER A 799 -3.33 -21.16 5.18
N GLY A 800 -3.49 -20.95 6.49
CA GLY A 800 -2.99 -21.84 7.53
C GLY A 800 -4.02 -22.86 8.06
N ASP A 801 -5.31 -22.69 7.74
CA ASP A 801 -6.39 -23.56 8.25
C ASP A 801 -7.20 -24.13 7.08
N ILE A 802 -6.63 -25.16 6.45
CA ILE A 802 -7.25 -25.90 5.33
C ILE A 802 -8.18 -26.97 5.90
N GLN A 803 -9.44 -26.94 5.49
CA GLN A 803 -10.52 -27.79 5.96
C GLN A 803 -10.78 -28.99 5.03
N LEU A 804 -10.72 -28.76 3.72
CA LEU A 804 -11.00 -29.80 2.72
C LEU A 804 -9.96 -29.73 1.61
N THR A 805 -9.61 -30.89 1.07
CA THR A 805 -8.67 -31.00 -0.05
C THR A 805 -9.26 -31.86 -1.17
N GLY A 806 -8.89 -31.54 -2.41
CA GLY A 806 -9.22 -32.31 -3.58
C GLY A 806 -8.06 -32.25 -4.59
N ARG A 807 -8.17 -32.99 -5.69
CA ARG A 807 -7.14 -32.99 -6.73
C ARG A 807 -7.74 -33.00 -8.11
N VAL A 808 -7.06 -32.32 -9.03
CA VAL A 808 -7.38 -32.34 -10.46
C VAL A 808 -6.09 -32.60 -11.27
N GLN A 809 -6.23 -33.41 -12.31
CA GLN A 809 -5.19 -33.65 -13.30
C GLN A 809 -5.43 -32.72 -14.49
N VAL A 810 -4.43 -31.91 -14.84
CA VAL A 810 -4.49 -31.02 -16.00
C VAL A 810 -3.63 -31.56 -17.15
N GLN A 811 -4.24 -31.63 -18.31
CA GLN A 811 -3.56 -31.89 -19.60
C GLN A 811 -3.21 -30.53 -20.22
N GLY A 812 -2.07 -29.97 -19.82
CA GLY A 812 -1.55 -28.72 -20.31
C GLY A 812 -0.37 -28.93 -21.27
N GLU A 813 0.61 -28.07 -21.18
CA GLU A 813 1.85 -28.11 -21.95
C GLU A 813 2.97 -28.83 -21.18
N THR A 814 3.96 -29.30 -21.93
CA THR A 814 5.29 -29.60 -21.38
C THR A 814 6.24 -28.54 -21.90
N VAL A 815 6.83 -27.76 -21.01
CA VAL A 815 7.81 -26.75 -21.43
C VAL A 815 9.02 -27.45 -22.06
N PRO A 816 9.37 -27.11 -23.31
CA PRO A 816 10.51 -27.74 -23.98
C PRO A 816 11.83 -27.33 -23.32
N PRO A 817 12.90 -28.10 -23.50
CA PRO A 817 14.24 -27.67 -23.16
C PRO A 817 14.56 -26.31 -23.78
N ARG A 818 15.31 -25.49 -23.06
CA ARG A 818 15.66 -24.13 -23.45
C ARG A 818 16.59 -24.13 -24.67
N ASP A 819 16.22 -23.38 -25.70
CA ASP A 819 17.08 -23.16 -26.86
C ASP A 819 17.96 -21.91 -26.64
N LEU A 820 19.26 -22.12 -26.45
CA LEU A 820 20.26 -21.06 -26.29
C LEU A 820 21.00 -20.72 -27.59
N TYR A 821 20.66 -21.32 -28.75
CA TYR A 821 21.21 -20.90 -30.04
C TYR A 821 20.55 -19.61 -30.57
N HIS A 822 19.38 -19.25 -30.08
CA HIS A 822 18.76 -17.94 -30.28
C HIS A 822 19.23 -16.94 -29.23
N THR A 823 19.08 -15.66 -29.52
CA THR A 823 19.41 -14.61 -28.53
C THR A 823 18.46 -14.70 -27.33
N VAL A 824 19.05 -14.84 -26.16
CA VAL A 824 18.35 -14.89 -24.87
C VAL A 824 18.66 -13.64 -24.08
N LYS A 825 17.65 -13.00 -23.52
CA LYS A 825 17.81 -11.92 -22.54
C LYS A 825 18.37 -12.51 -21.25
N ALA A 826 19.37 -11.87 -20.67
CA ALA A 826 20.01 -12.37 -19.46
C ALA A 826 19.08 -12.35 -18.24
N GLU A 827 18.09 -11.45 -18.22
CA GLU A 827 17.03 -11.34 -17.20
C GLU A 827 16.09 -12.56 -17.17
N ASN A 828 16.04 -13.36 -18.23
CA ASN A 828 15.22 -14.57 -18.32
C ASN A 828 15.90 -15.81 -17.71
N TYR A 829 16.67 -15.62 -16.65
CA TYR A 829 17.29 -16.71 -15.89
C TYR A 829 16.25 -17.55 -15.14
N ASP A 830 16.59 -18.80 -14.82
CA ASP A 830 15.80 -19.68 -13.96
C ASP A 830 16.21 -19.55 -12.48
N ASP A 831 17.45 -19.14 -12.21
CA ASP A 831 17.97 -18.97 -10.85
C ASP A 831 19.18 -18.02 -10.87
N TYR A 832 19.53 -17.47 -9.71
CA TYR A 832 20.60 -16.48 -9.60
C TYR A 832 21.18 -16.41 -8.18
N GLU A 833 22.32 -15.76 -8.05
CA GLU A 833 22.92 -15.43 -6.76
C GLU A 833 23.67 -14.09 -6.87
N LYS A 834 23.36 -13.16 -5.97
CA LYS A 834 24.04 -11.86 -5.81
C LYS A 834 24.08 -11.04 -7.11
N VAL A 835 22.95 -10.94 -7.78
CA VAL A 835 22.75 -10.03 -8.91
C VAL A 835 21.49 -9.21 -8.71
N PHE A 836 21.45 -8.04 -9.34
CA PHE A 836 20.24 -7.25 -9.51
C PHE A 836 20.09 -6.86 -10.99
N LEU A 837 18.88 -6.46 -11.35
CA LEU A 837 18.55 -5.98 -12.68
C LEU A 837 18.66 -4.46 -12.74
N ASP A 838 19.22 -3.96 -13.82
CA ASP A 838 19.35 -2.54 -14.10
C ASP A 838 19.17 -2.27 -15.60
N GLU A 839 19.07 -1.01 -16.00
CA GLU A 839 18.88 -0.63 -17.39
C GLU A 839 20.04 -1.04 -18.30
N CYS A 840 19.71 -1.52 -19.48
CA CYS A 840 20.61 -1.58 -20.61
C CYS A 840 20.21 -0.52 -21.64
N LYS A 841 20.97 0.57 -21.79
CA LYS A 841 20.67 1.62 -22.78
C LYS A 841 20.77 1.16 -24.24
N ALA A 842 21.28 -0.03 -24.49
CA ALA A 842 21.17 -0.72 -25.79
C ALA A 842 19.85 -1.50 -25.97
N GLY A 843 18.91 -1.39 -25.01
CA GLY A 843 17.58 -1.95 -25.01
C GLY A 843 17.42 -3.11 -24.01
N GLY A 844 16.35 -3.02 -23.17
CA GLY A 844 15.99 -4.00 -22.15
C GLY A 844 16.77 -3.84 -20.85
N ALA A 845 16.81 -4.90 -20.06
CA ALA A 845 17.54 -4.94 -18.79
C ALA A 845 18.94 -5.60 -18.93
N SER A 846 19.72 -5.47 -17.89
CA SER A 846 21.03 -6.09 -17.75
C SER A 846 21.25 -6.62 -16.34
N ILE A 847 22.07 -7.64 -16.24
CA ILE A 847 22.51 -8.26 -14.99
C ILE A 847 23.68 -7.44 -14.43
N HIS A 848 23.53 -7.01 -13.19
CA HIS A 848 24.55 -6.34 -12.39
C HIS A 848 24.96 -7.25 -11.23
N PRO A 849 26.22 -7.76 -11.19
CA PRO A 849 26.71 -8.53 -10.05
C PRO A 849 26.96 -7.62 -8.85
N THR A 850 26.52 -8.03 -7.67
CA THR A 850 26.77 -7.33 -6.39
C THR A 850 28.01 -7.81 -5.68
N ALA A 851 28.60 -8.94 -6.12
CA ALA A 851 29.83 -9.52 -5.56
C ALA A 851 30.59 -10.33 -6.61
N ASP A 852 31.89 -10.49 -6.40
CA ASP A 852 32.71 -11.42 -7.22
C ASP A 852 32.19 -12.85 -7.07
N GLY A 853 31.99 -13.53 -8.19
CA GLY A 853 31.40 -14.87 -8.22
C GLY A 853 29.89 -14.92 -8.17
N ALA A 854 29.21 -13.77 -8.31
CA ALA A 854 27.77 -13.73 -8.60
C ALA A 854 27.46 -14.55 -9.85
N TRP A 855 26.23 -15.09 -9.96
CA TRP A 855 25.89 -15.94 -11.10
C TRP A 855 24.40 -15.89 -11.45
N ILE A 856 24.13 -16.23 -12.71
CA ILE A 856 22.78 -16.55 -13.22
C ILE A 856 22.79 -17.92 -13.87
N ALA A 857 21.64 -18.61 -13.84
CA ALA A 857 21.50 -19.97 -14.36
C ALA A 857 20.37 -20.10 -15.37
N PHE A 858 20.62 -20.90 -16.39
CA PHE A 858 19.64 -21.28 -17.44
C PHE A 858 19.55 -22.81 -17.43
N LYS A 859 18.45 -23.33 -16.88
CA LYS A 859 18.24 -24.75 -16.65
C LYS A 859 17.73 -25.45 -17.89
N ASP A 860 18.05 -26.76 -18.03
CA ASP A 860 17.61 -27.63 -19.10
C ASP A 860 17.87 -27.06 -20.51
N ALA A 861 19.07 -26.50 -20.73
CA ALA A 861 19.46 -25.98 -22.03
C ALA A 861 19.83 -27.11 -23.01
N ALA A 862 19.21 -27.10 -24.21
CA ALA A 862 19.44 -28.11 -25.23
C ALA A 862 20.55 -27.73 -26.22
N PHE A 863 21.57 -28.54 -26.30
CA PHE A 863 22.69 -28.41 -27.27
C PHE A 863 22.68 -29.61 -28.21
N ALA A 864 21.82 -29.62 -29.23
CA ALA A 864 21.64 -30.77 -30.11
C ALA A 864 22.95 -31.20 -30.81
N GLN A 865 23.85 -30.27 -31.13
CA GLN A 865 25.11 -30.49 -31.81
C GLN A 865 26.34 -30.09 -30.96
N GLY A 866 26.14 -29.73 -29.66
CA GLY A 866 27.11 -29.02 -28.87
C GLY A 866 27.23 -27.55 -29.29
N ALA A 867 28.07 -26.77 -28.62
CA ALA A 867 28.38 -25.39 -29.04
C ALA A 867 29.87 -25.10 -29.00
N GLY A 868 30.32 -24.32 -29.98
CA GLY A 868 31.74 -23.95 -30.16
C GLY A 868 32.02 -22.49 -29.79
N GLU A 869 31.03 -21.65 -29.77
CA GLU A 869 31.18 -20.24 -29.44
C GLU A 869 30.05 -19.72 -28.54
N PHE A 870 30.39 -18.85 -27.60
CA PHE A 870 29.46 -18.03 -26.81
C PHE A 870 29.62 -16.56 -27.19
N GLN A 871 28.55 -15.86 -27.47
CA GLN A 871 28.54 -14.43 -27.73
C GLN A 871 27.64 -13.72 -26.72
N GLY A 872 28.15 -12.65 -26.09
CA GLY A 872 27.38 -11.84 -25.13
C GLY A 872 27.42 -10.33 -25.45
N LEU A 873 26.32 -9.62 -25.23
CA LEU A 873 26.30 -8.17 -25.19
C LEU A 873 26.65 -7.74 -23.76
N VAL A 874 27.85 -7.22 -23.58
CA VAL A 874 28.46 -6.94 -22.29
C VAL A 874 28.92 -5.50 -22.18
N SER A 875 29.10 -5.04 -20.95
CA SER A 875 29.71 -3.76 -20.62
C SER A 875 30.53 -3.87 -19.34
N SER A 876 31.59 -3.07 -19.24
CA SER A 876 32.40 -2.96 -18.01
C SER A 876 33.27 -1.72 -18.05
N ALA A 877 33.29 -0.94 -16.96
CA ALA A 877 34.22 0.18 -16.81
C ALA A 877 35.64 -0.29 -16.40
N LYS A 878 35.74 -1.32 -15.56
CA LYS A 878 37.00 -1.77 -14.95
C LYS A 878 37.61 -3.03 -15.57
N GLY A 879 36.84 -3.70 -16.45
CA GLY A 879 37.18 -5.02 -16.99
C GLY A 879 36.78 -6.15 -16.04
N GLY A 880 36.80 -7.37 -16.57
CA GLY A 880 36.48 -8.58 -15.85
C GLY A 880 36.18 -9.75 -16.78
N SER A 881 35.42 -10.73 -16.33
CA SER A 881 35.08 -11.87 -17.18
C SER A 881 33.73 -12.51 -16.78
N VAL A 882 33.17 -13.25 -17.74
CA VAL A 882 32.05 -14.16 -17.52
C VAL A 882 32.56 -15.57 -17.77
N GLU A 883 32.56 -16.43 -16.73
CA GLU A 883 32.85 -17.85 -16.87
C GLU A 883 31.58 -18.60 -17.27
N ILE A 884 31.63 -19.36 -18.34
CA ILE A 884 30.53 -20.22 -18.79
C ILE A 884 30.78 -21.63 -18.24
N ARG A 885 29.88 -22.11 -17.38
CA ARG A 885 29.98 -23.40 -16.70
C ARG A 885 28.74 -24.26 -16.93
N THR A 886 28.88 -25.57 -16.84
CA THR A 886 27.77 -26.54 -16.98
C THR A 886 27.57 -27.33 -15.71
N GLY A 887 26.30 -27.64 -15.38
CA GLY A 887 25.94 -28.54 -14.29
C GLY A 887 25.96 -27.89 -12.88
N GLY A 888 26.43 -26.64 -12.75
CA GLY A 888 26.44 -25.90 -11.47
C GLY A 888 27.42 -24.73 -11.47
N PRO A 889 27.34 -23.83 -10.49
CA PRO A 889 28.24 -22.67 -10.42
C PRO A 889 29.72 -23.06 -10.21
N ALA A 890 29.97 -24.21 -9.61
CA ALA A 890 31.33 -24.79 -9.50
C ALA A 890 31.54 -25.94 -10.52
N GLY A 891 30.65 -26.10 -11.50
CA GLY A 891 30.70 -27.17 -12.48
C GLY A 891 31.80 -27.01 -13.54
N LYS A 892 31.76 -27.85 -14.59
CA LYS A 892 32.77 -27.87 -15.66
C LYS A 892 32.83 -26.53 -16.38
N LEU A 893 34.02 -25.93 -16.47
CA LEU A 893 34.24 -24.71 -17.23
C LEU A 893 34.23 -25.03 -18.74
N ALA A 894 33.33 -24.39 -19.48
CA ALA A 894 33.21 -24.49 -20.92
C ALA A 894 34.02 -23.41 -21.66
N GLY A 895 34.11 -22.20 -21.09
CA GLY A 895 34.88 -21.08 -21.63
C GLY A 895 34.84 -19.87 -20.70
N THR A 896 35.64 -18.85 -21.02
CA THR A 896 35.68 -17.60 -20.24
C THR A 896 35.71 -16.43 -21.21
N LEU A 897 34.63 -15.63 -21.21
CA LEU A 897 34.54 -14.36 -21.94
C LEU A 897 35.24 -13.29 -21.13
N VAL A 898 36.36 -12.77 -21.65
CA VAL A 898 37.12 -11.67 -21.03
C VAL A 898 36.67 -10.34 -21.59
N ILE A 899 36.30 -9.42 -20.72
CA ILE A 899 35.84 -8.08 -21.05
C ILE A 899 36.92 -7.09 -20.66
N PRO A 900 37.52 -6.36 -21.64
CA PRO A 900 38.57 -5.41 -21.33
C PRO A 900 38.04 -4.21 -20.55
N ALA A 901 38.91 -3.60 -19.74
CA ALA A 901 38.61 -2.33 -19.10
C ALA A 901 38.51 -1.21 -20.13
N GLY A 902 37.65 -0.28 -19.92
CA GLY A 902 37.49 0.94 -20.73
C GLY A 902 36.05 1.29 -21.02
N GLY A 903 35.77 2.57 -21.07
CA GLY A 903 34.43 3.08 -21.31
C GLY A 903 33.63 3.33 -20.02
N THR A 904 32.35 3.53 -20.19
CA THR A 904 31.37 3.65 -19.11
C THR A 904 30.59 2.33 -18.96
N LEU A 905 29.83 2.18 -17.88
CA LEU A 905 28.96 1.00 -17.67
C LEU A 905 27.83 0.89 -18.71
N GLN A 906 27.63 1.92 -19.56
CA GLN A 906 26.60 1.92 -20.62
C GLN A 906 27.22 1.88 -22.04
N GLU A 907 28.51 1.57 -22.17
CA GLU A 907 29.16 1.29 -23.46
C GLU A 907 29.12 -0.21 -23.76
N TRP A 908 28.06 -0.63 -24.43
CA TRP A 908 27.77 -2.04 -24.72
C TRP A 908 28.55 -2.55 -25.93
N LYS A 909 29.19 -3.73 -25.78
CA LYS A 909 29.97 -4.40 -26.81
C LYS A 909 29.52 -5.84 -26.98
N SER A 910 29.37 -6.27 -28.21
CA SER A 910 29.16 -7.68 -28.50
C SER A 910 30.55 -8.35 -28.56
N LEU A 911 30.82 -9.26 -27.62
CA LEU A 911 32.07 -10.01 -27.54
C LEU A 911 31.79 -11.50 -27.64
N SER A 912 32.71 -12.26 -28.22
CA SER A 912 32.60 -13.70 -28.30
C SER A 912 33.83 -14.44 -27.75
N VAL A 913 33.62 -15.71 -27.37
CA VAL A 913 34.67 -16.60 -26.90
C VAL A 913 34.39 -18.03 -27.36
N PRO A 914 35.45 -18.79 -27.77
CA PRO A 914 35.30 -20.22 -28.00
C PRO A 914 34.87 -20.93 -26.69
N VAL A 915 33.90 -21.85 -26.81
CA VAL A 915 33.44 -22.70 -25.71
C VAL A 915 33.45 -24.15 -26.13
N ILE A 916 33.46 -25.05 -25.17
CA ILE A 916 33.33 -26.48 -25.42
C ILE A 916 32.10 -26.97 -24.69
N MET A 917 31.00 -27.07 -25.43
CA MET A 917 29.73 -27.62 -24.96
C MET A 917 29.44 -28.95 -25.62
N GLU A 918 29.24 -29.99 -24.82
CA GLU A 918 28.88 -31.33 -25.34
C GLU A 918 27.42 -31.36 -25.81
N ALA A 919 27.11 -32.20 -26.78
CA ALA A 919 25.75 -32.42 -27.23
C ALA A 919 24.90 -33.05 -26.11
N GLY A 920 23.67 -32.54 -25.95
CA GLY A 920 22.74 -33.00 -24.92
C GLY A 920 22.12 -31.84 -24.15
N ASN A 921 21.31 -32.16 -23.16
CA ASN A 921 20.75 -31.15 -22.27
C ASN A 921 21.66 -30.94 -21.06
N THR A 922 21.82 -29.69 -20.65
CA THR A 922 22.59 -29.33 -19.46
C THR A 922 22.11 -27.98 -18.88
N ASP A 923 22.38 -27.79 -17.60
CA ASP A 923 22.22 -26.49 -16.99
C ASP A 923 23.44 -25.62 -17.28
N VAL A 924 23.23 -24.38 -17.70
CA VAL A 924 24.29 -23.40 -17.99
C VAL A 924 24.32 -22.36 -16.89
N TYR A 925 25.49 -22.09 -16.36
CA TYR A 925 25.77 -21.07 -15.37
C TYR A 925 26.74 -20.02 -15.93
N LEU A 926 26.36 -18.74 -15.79
CA LEU A 926 27.20 -17.60 -16.14
C LEU A 926 27.69 -16.95 -14.86
N ILE A 927 29.02 -17.08 -14.58
CA ILE A 927 29.64 -16.60 -13.35
C ILE A 927 30.39 -15.30 -13.64
N PHE A 928 30.05 -14.25 -12.91
CA PHE A 928 30.63 -12.93 -13.07
C PHE A 928 31.90 -12.77 -12.21
N ARG A 929 32.98 -12.26 -12.82
CA ARG A 929 34.24 -11.90 -12.17
C ARG A 929 34.54 -10.43 -12.45
N GLY A 930 34.61 -9.62 -11.38
CA GLY A 930 34.74 -8.17 -11.50
C GLY A 930 33.40 -7.52 -11.88
N GLU A 931 33.45 -6.24 -12.23
CA GLU A 931 32.28 -5.42 -12.56
C GLU A 931 31.92 -5.58 -14.04
N VAL A 932 31.23 -6.67 -14.36
CA VAL A 932 30.82 -7.01 -15.73
C VAL A 932 29.32 -7.10 -15.82
N LEU A 933 28.75 -6.36 -16.74
CA LEU A 933 27.31 -6.36 -17.04
C LEU A 933 27.02 -7.23 -18.25
N LEU A 934 25.89 -7.94 -18.24
CA LEU A 934 25.41 -8.79 -19.34
C LEU A 934 23.94 -8.49 -19.60
N SER A 935 23.59 -8.13 -20.84
CA SER A 935 22.18 -7.89 -21.24
C SER A 935 21.57 -9.09 -21.97
N ARG A 936 22.25 -9.63 -22.94
CA ARG A 936 21.79 -10.78 -23.76
C ARG A 936 22.93 -11.58 -24.31
N PHE A 937 22.66 -12.82 -24.66
CA PHE A 937 23.66 -13.73 -25.21
C PHE A 937 23.05 -14.78 -26.09
N HIS A 938 23.89 -15.52 -26.83
CA HIS A 938 23.56 -16.77 -27.54
C HIS A 938 24.79 -17.64 -27.70
N PHE A 939 24.53 -18.90 -28.04
CA PHE A 939 25.58 -19.86 -28.44
C PHE A 939 25.47 -20.11 -29.94
N SER A 940 26.61 -20.52 -30.53
CA SER A 940 26.67 -21.06 -31.90
C SER A 940 27.49 -22.35 -31.95
N ALA A 941 27.26 -23.17 -33.01
CA ALA A 941 27.89 -24.48 -33.19
C ALA A 941 29.41 -24.39 -33.49
#